data_0bb0b8048742c28bb3784902696a20a8
#
_entry.id   0bb0b8048742c28bb3784902696a20a8
#
_cell.length_a   1.000
_cell.length_b   1.000
_cell.length_c   1.000
_cell.angle_alpha   90.00
_cell.angle_beta   90.00
_cell.angle_gamma   90.00
#
_symmetry.space_group_name_H-M   'P 1'
#
loop_
_entity.id
_entity.type
_entity.pdbx_description
1 polymer ?
#
loop_
_entity_poly.entity_id
_entity_poly.type
_entity_poly.pdbx_seq_one_letter_code
_entity_poly.pdbx_strand_id
1 'polypeptide(L)'
;MLLGRQAESVALDRLLDSARRGNGGAIVVHGEPGIGKSALLDHAMAEATGFRVLRTVGSEAEMEVPFAALHQLCAPTLVSLEQIPPPQRDALGVAFAMSAGPAPDRLVVGLAVLNLLSQLAGERPLLCMVDDAQWLDRESAQAIAFVARRVATEHIAVVFGARSIPRELDGLAELRVEGLDRPAALTLLRSALPDRLDEAVLERIVAETHGNPLALLELPKGLTPAQLAGGFALPVSVPIPGRIEASFRRRIVKLPPDSRRLLLIAAAEPTGDPALLWRAAERLGIGDSAAAALEAEDLLELQPRVVFRHPLIRSAAYQAAPPEERRKAHDALAEATDAEIDPDRHAWHRSQATVRPDEDVARELELSAGRAQARGGLAAAAAFMERSAELTVDQKLRAGRALVAAEAKRQAGALEAALVLATLAERGPLDDVQRAELDVVRGRISFASERGNEAPRLLLKAAQQLEFHDLRRARETYLDAITAAVFAGRLAHEASARDVATAALAGRRPPGPPRASDLLLEGLALLIAEGPAAGTRVMQHALDAFRGEDVSVEERLRWSWLAARAAAFIWDYGSWDLLTARQLQVARDAGALSVLPLTLSTTAGVRLFAGQISIAASLVEQVEAVADATDARTARYAALAVAAFQGHADEARQLIDAAAEDFTSRGEGMGVSLAQWAAAALCNGLARYDEAYAAAAEALEDPGELWFSPWATVELIEAASRTGRSAAAEPALERLVVGTSASGTAWARAIEDRSRALLSEGSAAETLYRDALDRLAPTALRLDLARTHLVFGEWLRREHRPASAREQLRAAHRLFTEFGADGYAERARIELRATGEHARKRTPNTSSDLTPQETRVAQLVGLGDTNAEIASQLFISPSTVEYHLHKVFRKLEVRSRTQLARRMLEPGARAS
;
A
#
# COMPACT_ATOMS: atom_id res chain seq x y z
N MET A 1 11.88 27.19 -29.57
CA MET A 1 10.96 27.77 -28.58
C MET A 1 9.54 27.39 -28.97
N LEU A 2 8.79 26.78 -28.07
CA LEU A 2 7.42 26.35 -28.33
C LEU A 2 6.49 27.57 -28.38
N LEU A 3 5.68 27.69 -29.42
CA LEU A 3 4.74 28.81 -29.58
C LEU A 3 3.67 28.76 -28.50
N GLY A 4 3.49 29.88 -27.76
CA GLY A 4 2.44 30.02 -26.76
C GLY A 4 2.59 29.11 -25.53
N ARG A 5 3.79 28.60 -25.19
CA ARG A 5 4.06 27.65 -24.11
C ARG A 5 5.11 28.14 -23.11
N GLN A 6 5.21 29.46 -22.95
CA GLN A 6 6.25 30.06 -22.11
C GLN A 6 6.08 29.66 -20.63
N ALA A 7 4.85 29.65 -20.11
CA ALA A 7 4.59 29.35 -18.70
C ALA A 7 4.92 27.86 -18.39
N GLU A 8 4.50 26.96 -19.25
CA GLU A 8 4.75 25.53 -19.13
C GLU A 8 6.25 25.20 -19.28
N SER A 9 6.93 25.82 -20.26
CA SER A 9 8.39 25.68 -20.44
C SER A 9 9.13 26.14 -19.19
N VAL A 10 8.81 27.32 -18.65
CA VAL A 10 9.43 27.83 -17.41
C VAL A 10 9.21 26.92 -16.23
N ALA A 11 8.04 26.28 -16.11
CA ALA A 11 7.78 25.31 -15.05
C ALA A 11 8.70 24.09 -15.14
N LEU A 12 8.88 23.54 -16.35
CA LEU A 12 9.78 22.42 -16.62
C LEU A 12 11.25 22.80 -16.40
N ASP A 13 11.66 23.98 -16.86
CA ASP A 13 13.02 24.50 -16.68
C ASP A 13 13.35 24.67 -15.18
N ARG A 14 12.40 25.15 -14.38
CA ARG A 14 12.55 25.24 -12.90
C ARG A 14 12.72 23.88 -12.26
N LEU A 15 12.00 22.87 -12.70
CA LEU A 15 12.14 21.50 -12.21
C LEU A 15 13.55 20.97 -12.51
N LEU A 16 14.03 21.14 -13.76
CA LEU A 16 15.38 20.74 -14.14
C LEU A 16 16.45 21.47 -13.35
N ASP A 17 16.33 22.79 -13.19
CA ASP A 17 17.26 23.59 -12.39
C ASP A 17 17.25 23.20 -10.91
N SER A 18 16.10 22.82 -10.38
CA SER A 18 15.97 22.33 -9.02
C SER A 18 16.69 20.98 -8.85
N ALA A 19 16.48 20.05 -9.77
CA ALA A 19 17.14 18.74 -9.78
C ALA A 19 18.67 18.86 -9.95
N ARG A 20 19.18 19.81 -10.76
CA ARG A 20 20.62 20.09 -10.85
C ARG A 20 21.25 20.48 -9.51
N ARG A 21 20.48 21.13 -8.63
CA ARG A 21 20.91 21.54 -7.28
C ARG A 21 20.69 20.48 -6.21
N GLY A 22 20.24 19.27 -6.57
CA GLY A 22 19.96 18.19 -5.63
C GLY A 22 18.61 18.29 -4.94
N ASN A 23 17.70 19.13 -5.46
CA ASN A 23 16.32 19.22 -5.04
C ASN A 23 15.43 18.67 -6.17
N GLY A 24 15.31 17.36 -6.23
CA GLY A 24 14.52 16.68 -7.25
C GLY A 24 13.04 16.94 -7.11
N GLY A 25 12.29 16.46 -8.09
CA GLY A 25 10.85 16.60 -8.08
C GLY A 25 10.19 15.85 -9.22
N ALA A 26 8.87 15.78 -9.16
CA ALA A 26 8.05 15.19 -10.19
C ALA A 26 6.90 16.11 -10.60
N ILE A 27 6.55 16.11 -11.89
CA ILE A 27 5.43 16.86 -12.43
C ILE A 27 4.65 16.04 -13.45
N VAL A 28 3.33 16.15 -13.41
CA VAL A 28 2.42 15.51 -14.36
C VAL A 28 1.90 16.56 -15.33
N VAL A 29 2.38 16.50 -16.57
CA VAL A 29 1.92 17.34 -17.70
C VAL A 29 0.67 16.68 -18.29
N HIS A 30 -0.50 17.25 -18.06
CA HIS A 30 -1.74 16.64 -18.50
C HIS A 30 -2.64 17.56 -19.30
N GLY A 31 -3.49 16.97 -20.14
CA GLY A 31 -4.42 17.72 -20.97
C GLY A 31 -4.89 16.90 -22.19
N GLU A 32 -5.75 17.49 -23.00
CA GLU A 32 -6.38 16.82 -24.13
C GLU A 32 -5.37 16.18 -25.10
N PRO A 33 -5.77 15.13 -25.83
CA PRO A 33 -4.98 14.60 -26.92
C PRO A 33 -4.63 15.67 -27.96
N GLY A 34 -3.37 15.70 -28.41
CA GLY A 34 -2.91 16.66 -29.40
C GLY A 34 -2.65 18.09 -28.87
N ILE A 35 -2.76 18.33 -27.58
CA ILE A 35 -2.58 19.66 -26.95
C ILE A 35 -1.12 20.11 -26.88
N GLY A 36 -0.18 19.21 -27.16
CA GLY A 36 1.26 19.51 -27.20
C GLY A 36 2.06 19.02 -26.00
N LYS A 37 1.56 18.03 -25.23
CA LYS A 37 2.28 17.41 -24.09
C LYS A 37 3.64 16.84 -24.50
N SER A 38 3.68 15.99 -25.51
CA SER A 38 4.93 15.37 -25.98
C SER A 38 5.94 16.44 -26.47
N ALA A 39 5.48 17.54 -27.10
CA ALA A 39 6.34 18.65 -27.45
C ALA A 39 6.96 19.35 -26.23
N LEU A 40 6.23 19.45 -25.10
CA LEU A 40 6.76 19.95 -23.84
C LEU A 40 7.76 18.97 -23.21
N LEU A 41 7.52 17.67 -23.31
CA LEU A 41 8.48 16.64 -22.88
C LEU A 41 9.76 16.70 -23.73
N ASP A 42 9.64 16.87 -25.05
CA ASP A 42 10.79 17.03 -25.97
C ASP A 42 11.54 18.35 -25.68
N HIS A 43 10.85 19.43 -25.30
CA HIS A 43 11.48 20.65 -24.82
C HIS A 43 12.29 20.40 -23.54
N ALA A 44 11.71 19.74 -22.54
CA ALA A 44 12.41 19.38 -21.31
C ALA A 44 13.66 18.53 -21.61
N MET A 45 13.57 17.61 -22.56
CA MET A 45 14.70 16.80 -23.00
C MET A 45 15.81 17.65 -23.65
N ALA A 46 15.44 18.62 -24.49
CA ALA A 46 16.39 19.51 -25.14
C ALA A 46 17.12 20.43 -24.15
N GLU A 47 16.41 20.92 -23.12
CA GLU A 47 16.96 21.77 -22.06
C GLU A 47 17.73 20.99 -20.98
N ALA A 48 17.58 19.67 -20.93
CA ALA A 48 18.25 18.78 -19.97
C ALA A 48 19.76 18.58 -20.29
N THR A 49 20.42 19.64 -20.72
CA THR A 49 21.88 19.61 -20.97
C THR A 49 22.63 19.24 -19.69
N GLY A 50 23.46 18.20 -19.79
CA GLY A 50 24.19 17.68 -18.63
C GLY A 50 23.43 16.59 -17.85
N PHE A 51 22.18 16.31 -18.15
CA PHE A 51 21.46 15.17 -17.58
C PHE A 51 21.73 13.86 -18.32
N ARG A 52 21.57 12.76 -17.57
CA ARG A 52 21.28 11.45 -18.17
C ARG A 52 19.77 11.37 -18.36
N VAL A 53 19.30 11.09 -19.57
CA VAL A 53 17.85 10.99 -19.84
C VAL A 53 17.44 9.53 -19.94
N LEU A 54 16.43 9.15 -19.15
CA LEU A 54 15.75 7.87 -19.21
C LEU A 54 14.32 8.11 -19.71
N ARG A 55 13.86 7.32 -20.65
CA ARG A 55 12.53 7.52 -21.24
C ARG A 55 11.78 6.20 -21.33
N THR A 56 10.50 6.26 -21.05
CA THR A 56 9.53 5.20 -21.35
C THR A 56 8.26 5.82 -21.91
N VAL A 57 7.50 5.04 -22.66
CA VAL A 57 6.23 5.45 -23.25
C VAL A 57 5.20 4.38 -22.93
N GLY A 58 4.11 4.76 -22.29
CA GLY A 58 3.00 3.86 -22.03
C GLY A 58 2.35 3.39 -23.34
N SER A 59 2.03 2.11 -23.41
CA SER A 59 1.39 1.49 -24.56
C SER A 59 0.16 0.71 -24.13
N GLU A 60 -0.98 1.00 -24.75
CA GLU A 60 -2.25 0.30 -24.48
C GLU A 60 -2.12 -1.23 -24.60
N ALA A 61 -1.26 -1.71 -25.50
CA ALA A 61 -1.02 -3.13 -25.69
C ALA A 61 -0.07 -3.77 -24.66
N GLU A 62 0.68 -2.97 -23.91
CA GLU A 62 1.58 -3.44 -22.85
C GLU A 62 0.99 -3.30 -21.46
N MET A 63 -0.20 -2.74 -21.32
CA MET A 63 -0.87 -2.57 -20.00
C MET A 63 -1.03 -3.88 -19.22
N GLU A 64 -1.05 -5.00 -19.91
CA GLU A 64 -1.16 -6.34 -19.31
C GLU A 64 0.19 -7.06 -19.15
N VAL A 65 1.30 -6.44 -19.57
CA VAL A 65 2.65 -7.01 -19.41
C VAL A 65 3.31 -6.43 -18.17
N PRO A 66 3.48 -7.21 -17.09
CA PRO A 66 3.97 -6.66 -15.84
C PRO A 66 5.38 -6.12 -15.95
N PHE A 67 5.60 -4.93 -15.41
CA PHE A 67 6.87 -4.22 -15.40
C PHE A 67 7.44 -3.86 -16.77
N ALA A 68 6.64 -3.91 -17.86
CA ALA A 68 7.14 -3.62 -19.22
C ALA A 68 7.68 -2.19 -19.33
N ALA A 69 6.92 -1.19 -18.92
CA ALA A 69 7.35 0.20 -18.96
C ALA A 69 8.49 0.50 -17.98
N LEU A 70 8.51 -0.13 -16.83
CA LEU A 70 9.60 -0.01 -15.85
C LEU A 70 10.89 -0.64 -16.40
N HIS A 71 10.82 -1.80 -17.01
CA HIS A 71 11.97 -2.42 -17.66
C HIS A 71 12.51 -1.53 -18.77
N GLN A 72 11.63 -0.95 -19.62
CA GLN A 72 12.05 -0.01 -20.67
C GLN A 72 12.78 1.20 -20.08
N LEU A 73 12.27 1.78 -18.99
CA LEU A 73 12.89 2.90 -18.28
C LEU A 73 14.26 2.54 -17.72
N CYS A 74 14.37 1.36 -17.11
CA CYS A 74 15.58 0.91 -16.41
C CYS A 74 16.59 0.21 -17.33
N ALA A 75 16.22 -0.25 -18.54
CA ALA A 75 17.08 -1.02 -19.42
C ALA A 75 18.48 -0.42 -19.65
N PRO A 76 18.64 0.91 -19.84
CA PRO A 76 19.97 1.52 -19.99
C PRO A 76 20.83 1.50 -18.73
N THR A 77 20.25 1.15 -17.55
CA THR A 77 20.86 1.25 -16.24
C THR A 77 21.14 -0.12 -15.59
N LEU A 78 20.72 -1.20 -16.23
CA LEU A 78 20.81 -2.57 -15.69
C LEU A 78 22.26 -3.03 -15.44
N VAL A 79 23.23 -2.43 -16.11
CA VAL A 79 24.66 -2.67 -15.83
C VAL A 79 25.09 -2.23 -14.43
N SER A 80 24.33 -1.36 -13.78
CA SER A 80 24.60 -0.86 -12.42
C SER A 80 23.84 -1.64 -11.33
N LEU A 81 23.13 -2.71 -11.65
CA LEU A 81 22.38 -3.53 -10.68
C LEU A 81 23.25 -4.12 -9.57
N GLU A 82 24.52 -4.37 -9.84
CA GLU A 82 25.48 -4.88 -8.84
C GLU A 82 25.74 -3.89 -7.69
N GLN A 83 25.40 -2.63 -7.88
CA GLN A 83 25.67 -1.56 -6.91
C GLN A 83 24.55 -1.41 -5.88
N ILE A 84 23.38 -2.01 -6.10
CA ILE A 84 22.26 -1.98 -5.14
C ILE A 84 22.28 -3.23 -4.22
N PRO A 85 21.63 -3.16 -3.03
CA PRO A 85 21.58 -4.28 -2.10
C PRO A 85 21.09 -5.59 -2.73
N PRO A 86 21.68 -6.76 -2.37
CA PRO A 86 21.32 -8.04 -2.98
C PRO A 86 19.83 -8.35 -3.02
N PRO A 87 19.00 -8.14 -1.96
CA PRO A 87 17.58 -8.42 -2.02
C PRO A 87 16.83 -7.55 -3.05
N GLN A 88 17.28 -6.31 -3.26
CA GLN A 88 16.70 -5.37 -4.22
C GLN A 88 17.11 -5.75 -5.66
N ARG A 89 18.36 -6.14 -5.85
CA ARG A 89 18.86 -6.66 -7.12
C ARG A 89 18.12 -7.91 -7.55
N ASP A 90 17.95 -8.86 -6.63
CA ASP A 90 17.24 -10.11 -6.89
C ASP A 90 15.77 -9.83 -7.25
N ALA A 91 15.11 -8.91 -6.55
CA ALA A 91 13.75 -8.49 -6.85
C ALA A 91 13.59 -7.89 -8.25
N LEU A 92 14.50 -6.99 -8.68
CA LEU A 92 14.50 -6.46 -10.04
C LEU A 92 14.83 -7.53 -11.07
N GLY A 93 15.77 -8.43 -10.77
CA GLY A 93 16.12 -9.56 -11.63
C GLY A 93 14.92 -10.46 -11.94
N VAL A 94 14.12 -10.77 -10.92
CA VAL A 94 12.89 -11.56 -11.08
C VAL A 94 11.78 -10.75 -11.78
N ALA A 95 11.56 -9.48 -11.40
CA ALA A 95 10.57 -8.62 -12.02
C ALA A 95 10.79 -8.45 -13.54
N PHE A 96 12.05 -8.36 -13.96
CA PHE A 96 12.45 -8.20 -15.35
C PHE A 96 12.72 -9.54 -16.07
N ALA A 97 12.36 -10.67 -15.47
CA ALA A 97 12.57 -12.01 -15.99
C ALA A 97 14.06 -12.35 -16.31
N MET A 98 15.01 -11.67 -15.66
CA MET A 98 16.46 -11.90 -15.81
C MET A 98 16.96 -13.05 -14.93
N SER A 99 16.26 -13.39 -13.86
CA SER A 99 16.57 -14.48 -12.92
C SER A 99 15.30 -15.16 -12.43
N ALA A 100 15.43 -16.42 -12.03
CA ALA A 100 14.36 -17.15 -11.36
C ALA A 100 14.41 -16.88 -9.85
N GLY A 101 13.23 -16.72 -9.22
CA GLY A 101 13.11 -16.47 -7.79
C GLY A 101 11.65 -16.39 -7.36
N PRO A 102 11.39 -16.22 -6.05
CA PRO A 102 10.05 -15.93 -5.57
C PRO A 102 9.53 -14.62 -6.16
N ALA A 103 8.21 -14.51 -6.34
CA ALA A 103 7.58 -13.29 -6.84
C ALA A 103 8.02 -12.07 -6.01
N PRO A 104 8.61 -11.04 -6.62
CA PRO A 104 9.14 -9.90 -5.90
C PRO A 104 7.99 -9.03 -5.37
N ASP A 105 8.17 -8.49 -4.17
CA ASP A 105 7.26 -7.48 -3.68
C ASP A 105 7.44 -6.15 -4.43
N ARG A 106 6.33 -5.49 -4.73
CA ARG A 106 6.29 -4.24 -5.51
C ARG A 106 7.07 -3.10 -4.86
N LEU A 107 7.09 -3.04 -3.53
CA LEU A 107 7.86 -2.00 -2.82
C LEU A 107 9.36 -2.25 -2.94
N VAL A 108 9.79 -3.51 -2.83
CA VAL A 108 11.20 -3.85 -3.01
C VAL A 108 11.65 -3.49 -4.42
N VAL A 109 10.78 -3.73 -5.43
CA VAL A 109 11.01 -3.26 -6.80
C VAL A 109 11.09 -1.74 -6.86
N GLY A 110 10.13 -1.02 -6.26
CA GLY A 110 10.13 0.45 -6.21
C GLY A 110 11.35 1.03 -5.51
N LEU A 111 11.77 0.44 -4.38
CA LEU A 111 12.99 0.80 -3.65
C LEU A 111 14.26 0.49 -4.46
N ALA A 112 14.28 -0.65 -5.11
CA ALA A 112 15.40 -1.03 -5.96
C ALA A 112 15.59 -0.03 -7.10
N VAL A 113 14.47 0.38 -7.74
CA VAL A 113 14.49 1.43 -8.77
C VAL A 113 14.93 2.77 -8.18
N LEU A 114 14.39 3.19 -7.03
CA LEU A 114 14.79 4.43 -6.37
C LEU A 114 16.30 4.43 -6.08
N ASN A 115 16.82 3.36 -5.49
CA ASN A 115 18.24 3.26 -5.17
C ASN A 115 19.12 3.21 -6.42
N LEU A 116 18.70 2.50 -7.46
CA LEU A 116 19.39 2.44 -8.75
C LEU A 116 19.47 3.84 -9.38
N LEU A 117 18.35 4.56 -9.44
CA LEU A 117 18.29 5.91 -10.00
C LEU A 117 19.05 6.93 -9.14
N SER A 118 18.96 6.84 -7.81
CA SER A 118 19.74 7.69 -6.87
C SER A 118 21.23 7.55 -7.07
N GLN A 119 21.75 6.33 -7.20
CA GLN A 119 23.17 6.10 -7.44
C GLN A 119 23.62 6.71 -8.75
N LEU A 120 22.86 6.51 -9.82
CA LEU A 120 23.14 7.09 -11.12
C LEU A 120 23.05 8.63 -11.11
N ALA A 121 22.12 9.18 -10.33
CA ALA A 121 21.97 10.61 -10.14
C ALA A 121 23.14 11.24 -9.37
N GLY A 122 23.81 10.48 -8.52
CA GLY A 122 25.05 10.89 -7.83
C GLY A 122 26.23 11.15 -8.78
N GLU A 123 26.27 10.47 -9.93
CA GLU A 123 27.29 10.68 -10.96
C GLU A 123 26.92 11.86 -11.89
N ARG A 124 25.66 11.96 -12.25
CA ARG A 124 25.10 12.93 -13.20
C ARG A 124 23.60 13.06 -12.99
N PRO A 125 23.04 14.30 -12.93
CA PRO A 125 21.60 14.48 -12.78
C PRO A 125 20.78 13.64 -13.76
N LEU A 126 19.63 13.15 -13.31
CA LEU A 126 18.73 12.31 -14.13
C LEU A 126 17.46 13.06 -14.50
N LEU A 127 17.03 12.89 -15.74
CA LEU A 127 15.68 13.19 -16.21
C LEU A 127 14.98 11.88 -16.57
N CYS A 128 13.96 11.52 -15.82
CA CYS A 128 13.08 10.41 -16.11
C CYS A 128 11.82 10.92 -16.82
N MET A 129 11.57 10.48 -18.04
CA MET A 129 10.42 10.87 -18.82
C MET A 129 9.49 9.69 -19.06
N VAL A 130 8.22 9.89 -18.77
CA VAL A 130 7.15 8.91 -18.94
C VAL A 130 6.06 9.54 -19.78
N ASP A 131 6.00 9.22 -21.05
CA ASP A 131 4.94 9.71 -21.93
C ASP A 131 3.76 8.73 -21.98
N ASP A 132 2.56 9.25 -22.23
CA ASP A 132 1.30 8.51 -22.23
C ASP A 132 1.10 7.63 -20.96
N ALA A 133 1.35 8.20 -19.78
CA ALA A 133 1.31 7.50 -18.50
C ALA A 133 -0.02 6.78 -18.20
N GLN A 134 -1.13 7.15 -18.84
CA GLN A 134 -2.40 6.45 -18.74
C GLN A 134 -2.39 5.03 -19.35
N TRP A 135 -1.33 4.68 -20.10
CA TRP A 135 -1.14 3.39 -20.75
C TRP A 135 0.00 2.56 -20.13
N LEU A 136 0.48 2.95 -18.94
CA LEU A 136 1.43 2.12 -18.21
C LEU A 136 0.76 0.85 -17.68
N ASP A 137 1.50 -0.25 -17.68
CA ASP A 137 1.10 -1.38 -16.85
C ASP A 137 1.05 -0.98 -15.37
N ARG A 138 0.15 -1.59 -14.62
CA ARG A 138 -0.14 -1.18 -13.24
C ARG A 138 1.09 -1.28 -12.32
N GLU A 139 1.89 -2.31 -12.48
CA GLU A 139 3.08 -2.55 -11.69
C GLU A 139 4.14 -1.48 -11.95
N SER A 140 4.37 -1.11 -13.21
CA SER A 140 5.25 0.00 -13.59
C SER A 140 4.75 1.33 -13.07
N ALA A 141 3.45 1.62 -13.23
CA ALA A 141 2.86 2.88 -12.77
C ALA A 141 3.05 3.07 -11.25
N GLN A 142 2.82 2.02 -10.46
CA GLN A 142 3.01 2.03 -9.02
C GLN A 142 4.48 2.23 -8.62
N ALA A 143 5.40 1.51 -9.27
CA ALA A 143 6.83 1.61 -8.98
C ALA A 143 7.40 3.01 -9.32
N ILE A 144 7.03 3.55 -10.50
CA ILE A 144 7.50 4.88 -10.93
C ILE A 144 6.86 5.98 -10.07
N ALA A 145 5.58 5.87 -9.69
CA ALA A 145 4.91 6.80 -8.78
C ALA A 145 5.55 6.78 -7.38
N PHE A 146 5.92 5.61 -6.88
CA PHE A 146 6.67 5.47 -5.63
C PHE A 146 8.00 6.24 -5.67
N VAL A 147 8.75 6.12 -6.76
CA VAL A 147 10.00 6.88 -6.99
C VAL A 147 9.72 8.37 -7.05
N ALA A 148 8.74 8.79 -7.86
CA ALA A 148 8.40 10.19 -8.08
C ALA A 148 8.08 10.97 -6.79
N ARG A 149 7.45 10.30 -5.82
CA ARG A 149 7.15 10.91 -4.50
C ARG A 149 8.36 11.02 -3.57
N ARG A 150 9.49 10.38 -3.91
CA ARG A 150 10.68 10.24 -3.02
C ARG A 150 11.96 10.88 -3.56
N VAL A 151 11.92 11.51 -4.71
CA VAL A 151 13.10 12.13 -5.34
C VAL A 151 13.42 13.54 -4.83
N ALA A 152 12.71 14.06 -3.84
CA ALA A 152 12.83 15.47 -3.39
C ALA A 152 14.26 15.87 -2.95
N THR A 153 15.07 14.91 -2.50
CA THR A 153 16.46 15.15 -2.07
C THR A 153 17.49 14.55 -3.03
N GLU A 154 17.06 14.24 -4.25
CA GLU A 154 17.87 13.60 -5.28
C GLU A 154 18.13 14.56 -6.44
N HIS A 155 19.16 14.27 -7.22
CA HIS A 155 19.40 14.97 -8.49
C HIS A 155 18.53 14.36 -9.62
N ILE A 156 17.22 14.17 -9.37
CA ILE A 156 16.30 13.49 -10.27
C ILE A 156 15.09 14.38 -10.55
N ALA A 157 14.81 14.60 -11.84
CA ALA A 157 13.56 15.17 -12.32
C ALA A 157 12.72 14.05 -12.96
N VAL A 158 11.42 13.96 -12.60
CA VAL A 158 10.48 13.02 -13.23
C VAL A 158 9.38 13.82 -13.91
N VAL A 159 9.19 13.60 -15.20
CA VAL A 159 8.16 14.29 -15.99
C VAL A 159 7.23 13.25 -16.60
N PHE A 160 5.97 13.32 -16.25
CA PHE A 160 4.92 12.48 -16.84
C PHE A 160 4.13 13.27 -17.87
N GLY A 161 3.79 12.62 -18.99
CA GLY A 161 2.79 13.07 -19.93
C GLY A 161 1.54 12.20 -19.85
N ALA A 162 0.35 12.76 -19.63
CA ALA A 162 -0.88 12.00 -19.53
C ALA A 162 -2.07 12.74 -20.15
N ARG A 163 -3.09 12.00 -20.62
CA ARG A 163 -4.37 12.61 -21.08
C ARG A 163 -5.24 13.01 -19.88
N SER A 164 -5.34 12.12 -18.92
CA SER A 164 -5.91 12.32 -17.58
C SER A 164 -4.94 11.77 -16.57
N ILE A 165 -4.92 12.29 -15.38
CA ILE A 165 -4.00 11.83 -14.34
C ILE A 165 -4.41 10.44 -13.91
N PRO A 166 -3.55 9.41 -14.08
CA PRO A 166 -3.80 8.09 -13.52
C PRO A 166 -3.83 8.16 -11.99
N ARG A 167 -4.66 7.32 -11.37
CA ARG A 167 -4.84 7.29 -9.92
C ARG A 167 -3.52 7.09 -9.15
N GLU A 168 -2.60 6.32 -9.71
CA GLU A 168 -1.28 6.07 -9.14
C GLU A 168 -0.43 7.35 -9.04
N LEU A 169 -0.72 8.38 -9.84
CA LEU A 169 -0.01 9.66 -9.87
C LEU A 169 -0.71 10.78 -9.08
N ASP A 170 -1.85 10.49 -8.44
CA ASP A 170 -2.57 11.47 -7.61
C ASP A 170 -1.65 12.07 -6.53
N GLY A 171 -1.78 13.38 -6.30
CA GLY A 171 -0.97 14.12 -5.32
C GLY A 171 0.42 14.55 -5.79
N LEU A 172 0.86 14.21 -7.02
CA LEU A 172 2.04 14.83 -7.64
C LEU A 172 1.70 16.26 -8.13
N ALA A 173 2.74 17.08 -8.31
CA ALA A 173 2.56 18.41 -8.88
C ALA A 173 2.00 18.32 -10.31
N GLU A 174 0.99 19.14 -10.61
CA GLU A 174 0.27 19.11 -11.88
C GLU A 174 0.62 20.30 -12.75
N LEU A 175 0.76 20.05 -14.05
CA LEU A 175 0.88 21.07 -15.07
C LEU A 175 -0.19 20.81 -16.14
N ARG A 176 -1.32 21.50 -15.98
CA ARG A 176 -2.40 21.43 -16.96
C ARG A 176 -2.04 22.21 -18.22
N VAL A 177 -2.13 21.54 -19.36
CA VAL A 177 -1.88 22.15 -20.67
C VAL A 177 -3.20 22.44 -21.38
N GLU A 178 -3.46 23.69 -21.63
CA GLU A 178 -4.67 24.16 -22.33
C GLU A 178 -4.36 24.50 -23.81
N GLY A 179 -5.36 24.86 -24.59
CA GLY A 179 -5.18 25.28 -26.00
C GLY A 179 -4.25 26.49 -26.11
N LEU A 180 -3.60 26.63 -27.25
CA LEU A 180 -2.81 27.82 -27.56
C LEU A 180 -3.71 29.07 -27.51
N ASP A 181 -3.15 30.17 -27.02
CA ASP A 181 -3.83 31.45 -27.14
C ASP A 181 -4.01 31.83 -28.61
N ARG A 182 -4.94 32.75 -28.88
CA ARG A 182 -5.29 33.15 -30.23
C ARG A 182 -4.07 33.59 -31.08
N PRO A 183 -3.13 34.42 -30.59
CA PRO A 183 -1.96 34.84 -31.37
C PRO A 183 -1.05 33.68 -31.74
N ALA A 184 -0.75 32.76 -30.81
CA ALA A 184 0.08 31.60 -31.04
C ALA A 184 -0.61 30.59 -31.96
N ALA A 185 -1.93 30.38 -31.78
CA ALA A 185 -2.72 29.50 -32.65
C ALA A 185 -2.76 29.98 -34.10
N LEU A 186 -2.96 31.27 -34.36
CA LEU A 186 -2.91 31.87 -35.69
C LEU A 186 -1.50 31.78 -36.30
N THR A 187 -0.45 31.98 -35.48
CA THR A 187 0.93 31.87 -35.94
C THR A 187 1.25 30.43 -36.36
N LEU A 188 0.84 29.44 -35.55
CA LEU A 188 1.03 28.03 -35.87
C LEU A 188 0.25 27.63 -37.13
N LEU A 189 -1.00 28.04 -37.25
CA LEU A 189 -1.86 27.75 -38.37
C LEU A 189 -1.29 28.35 -39.68
N ARG A 190 -0.81 29.60 -39.66
CA ARG A 190 -0.19 30.25 -40.80
C ARG A 190 1.12 29.58 -41.21
N SER A 191 1.88 29.04 -40.28
CA SER A 191 3.13 28.32 -40.60
C SER A 191 2.91 26.98 -41.29
N ALA A 192 1.72 26.39 -41.09
CA ALA A 192 1.37 25.07 -41.63
C ALA A 192 0.68 25.10 -43.02
N LEU A 193 0.27 26.29 -43.48
CA LEU A 193 -0.51 26.47 -44.72
C LEU A 193 0.36 27.10 -45.83
N PRO A 194 0.42 26.50 -46.99
CA PRO A 194 1.22 27.03 -48.11
C PRO A 194 0.64 28.30 -48.72
N ASP A 195 -0.66 28.54 -48.63
CA ASP A 195 -1.37 29.67 -49.24
C ASP A 195 -1.97 30.63 -48.22
N ARG A 196 -2.11 31.92 -48.63
CA ARG A 196 -2.78 32.95 -47.81
C ARG A 196 -4.30 32.66 -47.79
N LEU A 197 -4.80 32.16 -46.70
CA LEU A 197 -6.24 32.04 -46.41
C LEU A 197 -6.85 33.37 -45.93
N ASP A 198 -8.14 33.52 -46.15
CA ASP A 198 -8.92 34.63 -45.57
C ASP A 198 -8.82 34.61 -44.01
N GLU A 199 -8.62 35.78 -43.43
CA GLU A 199 -8.50 35.97 -41.97
C GLU A 199 -9.72 35.39 -41.21
N ALA A 200 -10.94 35.55 -41.77
CA ALA A 200 -12.17 35.00 -41.17
C ALA A 200 -12.19 33.46 -41.14
N VAL A 201 -11.56 32.83 -42.11
CA VAL A 201 -11.42 31.34 -42.12
C VAL A 201 -10.41 30.88 -41.09
N LEU A 202 -9.27 31.57 -40.97
CA LEU A 202 -8.26 31.30 -39.93
C LEU A 202 -8.83 31.44 -38.52
N GLU A 203 -9.53 32.55 -38.27
CA GLU A 203 -10.20 32.81 -37.00
C GLU A 203 -11.20 31.72 -36.64
N ARG A 204 -11.96 31.27 -37.59
CA ARG A 204 -12.93 30.22 -37.39
C ARG A 204 -12.30 28.86 -37.08
N ILE A 205 -11.20 28.51 -37.80
CA ILE A 205 -10.44 27.29 -37.50
C ILE A 205 -9.88 27.36 -36.08
N VAL A 206 -9.31 28.47 -35.65
CA VAL A 206 -8.80 28.65 -34.28
C VAL A 206 -9.93 28.53 -33.26
N ALA A 207 -11.09 29.17 -33.49
CA ALA A 207 -12.24 29.09 -32.59
C ALA A 207 -12.78 27.66 -32.46
N GLU A 208 -12.85 26.93 -33.59
CA GLU A 208 -13.39 25.55 -33.61
C GLU A 208 -12.39 24.51 -33.07
N THR A 209 -11.08 24.80 -33.12
CA THR A 209 -10.04 23.91 -32.57
C THR A 209 -9.74 24.20 -31.09
N HIS A 210 -10.31 25.29 -30.52
CA HIS A 210 -10.01 25.78 -29.19
C HIS A 210 -8.50 25.92 -28.93
N GLY A 211 -7.73 26.26 -29.98
CA GLY A 211 -6.28 26.39 -29.93
C GLY A 211 -5.51 25.06 -29.77
N ASN A 212 -6.13 23.88 -29.99
CA ASN A 212 -5.43 22.62 -29.93
C ASN A 212 -4.44 22.49 -31.12
N PRO A 213 -3.10 22.40 -30.84
CA PRO A 213 -2.07 22.44 -31.91
C PRO A 213 -2.24 21.38 -32.96
N LEU A 214 -2.54 20.12 -32.57
CA LEU A 214 -2.71 19.03 -33.53
C LEU A 214 -3.95 19.26 -34.41
N ALA A 215 -5.04 19.74 -33.81
CA ALA A 215 -6.24 20.06 -34.55
C ALA A 215 -6.00 21.22 -35.54
N LEU A 216 -5.24 22.25 -35.14
CA LEU A 216 -4.83 23.36 -36.02
C LEU A 216 -4.02 22.88 -37.25
N LEU A 217 -3.15 21.88 -37.03
CA LEU A 217 -2.29 21.34 -38.12
C LEU A 217 -3.01 20.32 -39.03
N GLU A 218 -3.93 19.53 -38.46
CA GLU A 218 -4.56 18.40 -39.18
C GLU A 218 -5.92 18.76 -39.82
N LEU A 219 -6.71 19.67 -39.18
CA LEU A 219 -8.02 20.04 -39.72
C LEU A 219 -7.96 20.66 -41.11
N PRO A 220 -6.99 21.54 -41.45
CA PRO A 220 -6.90 22.15 -42.79
C PRO A 220 -6.56 21.12 -43.86
N LYS A 221 -5.78 20.09 -43.56
CA LYS A 221 -5.42 19.02 -44.54
C LYS A 221 -6.62 18.19 -44.99
N GLY A 222 -7.71 18.21 -44.22
CA GLY A 222 -8.96 17.50 -44.54
C GLY A 222 -10.03 18.35 -45.19
N LEU A 223 -9.79 19.64 -45.43
CA LEU A 223 -10.72 20.54 -46.07
C LEU A 223 -10.48 20.65 -47.58
N THR A 224 -11.56 20.76 -48.37
CA THR A 224 -11.45 21.01 -49.80
C THR A 224 -11.04 22.47 -50.08
N PRO A 225 -10.43 22.78 -51.24
CA PRO A 225 -10.10 24.13 -51.62
C PRO A 225 -11.30 25.10 -51.57
N ALA A 226 -12.48 24.63 -51.91
CA ALA A 226 -13.70 25.42 -51.83
C ALA A 226 -14.14 25.76 -50.41
N GLN A 227 -13.87 24.88 -49.44
CA GLN A 227 -14.12 25.10 -48.02
C GLN A 227 -13.07 26.04 -47.40
N LEU A 228 -11.85 25.99 -47.88
CA LEU A 228 -10.77 26.90 -47.51
C LEU A 228 -10.93 28.30 -48.10
N ALA A 229 -11.64 28.45 -49.22
CA ALA A 229 -11.89 29.71 -49.90
C ALA A 229 -13.07 30.54 -49.36
N GLY A 230 -13.62 30.19 -48.18
CA GLY A 230 -14.45 31.13 -47.45
C GLY A 230 -15.96 31.02 -47.58
N GLY A 231 -16.54 29.87 -47.80
CA GLY A 231 -17.98 29.85 -48.11
C GLY A 231 -18.92 29.03 -47.26
N PHE A 232 -18.57 27.96 -46.63
CA PHE A 232 -19.58 27.09 -46.03
C PHE A 232 -19.17 26.44 -44.72
N ALA A 233 -20.19 26.25 -43.88
CA ALA A 233 -20.10 25.75 -42.52
C ALA A 233 -19.28 24.47 -42.37
N LEU A 234 -18.25 24.49 -41.55
CA LEU A 234 -17.64 23.29 -41.02
C LEU A 234 -18.69 22.51 -40.16
N PRO A 235 -18.77 21.19 -40.26
CA PRO A 235 -19.77 20.42 -39.51
C PRO A 235 -19.71 20.71 -37.99
N VAL A 236 -20.83 21.14 -37.42
CA VAL A 236 -20.95 21.45 -35.99
C VAL A 236 -21.02 20.14 -35.20
N SER A 237 -20.31 20.10 -34.04
CA SER A 237 -20.55 19.23 -32.89
C SER A 237 -20.00 17.81 -32.89
N VAL A 238 -18.70 17.62 -33.13
CA VAL A 238 -17.97 16.43 -32.63
C VAL A 238 -16.81 16.90 -31.74
N PRO A 239 -16.57 16.32 -30.55
CA PRO A 239 -15.43 16.66 -29.71
C PRO A 239 -14.09 16.62 -30.47
N ILE A 240 -13.17 17.52 -30.17
CA ILE A 240 -11.88 17.66 -30.90
C ILE A 240 -11.10 16.36 -31.02
N PRO A 241 -10.97 15.51 -29.96
CA PRO A 241 -10.30 14.21 -30.09
C PRO A 241 -10.93 13.31 -31.14
N GLY A 242 -12.26 13.29 -31.21
CA GLY A 242 -12.99 12.53 -32.25
C GLY A 242 -12.81 13.09 -33.67
N ARG A 243 -12.59 14.40 -33.84
CA ARG A 243 -12.31 15.02 -35.14
C ARG A 243 -10.92 14.70 -35.64
N ILE A 244 -9.92 14.71 -34.79
CA ILE A 244 -8.52 14.37 -35.12
C ILE A 244 -8.45 12.89 -35.48
N GLU A 245 -9.03 12.04 -34.69
CA GLU A 245 -9.12 10.62 -34.98
C GLU A 245 -9.88 10.33 -36.27
N ALA A 246 -11.00 11.02 -36.53
CA ALA A 246 -11.72 10.95 -37.79
C ALA A 246 -10.88 11.46 -38.97
N SER A 247 -9.98 12.43 -38.77
CA SER A 247 -9.04 12.89 -39.81
C SER A 247 -8.01 11.80 -40.11
N PHE A 248 -7.38 11.21 -39.13
CA PHE A 248 -6.46 10.09 -39.31
C PHE A 248 -7.18 8.89 -39.96
N ARG A 249 -8.39 8.57 -39.52
CA ARG A 249 -9.19 7.49 -40.08
C ARG A 249 -9.47 7.72 -41.59
N ARG A 250 -9.81 8.95 -41.99
CA ARG A 250 -10.01 9.30 -43.43
C ARG A 250 -8.71 9.15 -44.25
N ARG A 251 -7.55 9.51 -43.68
CA ARG A 251 -6.23 9.31 -44.34
C ARG A 251 -5.92 7.83 -44.42
N ILE A 252 -6.09 7.07 -43.35
CA ILE A 252 -5.88 5.62 -43.29
C ILE A 252 -6.75 4.88 -44.33
N VAL A 253 -8.02 5.27 -44.51
CA VAL A 253 -8.93 4.65 -45.48
C VAL A 253 -8.47 4.89 -46.93
N LYS A 254 -7.76 6.00 -47.21
CA LYS A 254 -7.23 6.32 -48.51
C LYS A 254 -5.94 5.56 -48.90
N LEU A 255 -5.26 4.97 -47.92
CA LEU A 255 -4.04 4.19 -48.15
C LEU A 255 -4.33 2.95 -49.00
N PRO A 256 -3.33 2.47 -49.77
CA PRO A 256 -3.41 1.16 -50.42
C PRO A 256 -3.76 0.05 -49.42
N PRO A 257 -4.46 -1.02 -49.84
CA PRO A 257 -4.87 -2.09 -48.96
C PRO A 257 -3.73 -2.69 -48.14
N ASP A 258 -2.57 -2.94 -48.76
CA ASP A 258 -1.43 -3.55 -48.09
C ASP A 258 -0.77 -2.59 -47.07
N SER A 259 -0.71 -1.30 -47.39
CA SER A 259 -0.23 -0.27 -46.43
C SER A 259 -1.16 -0.15 -45.22
N ARG A 260 -2.48 -0.25 -45.39
CA ARG A 260 -3.43 -0.28 -44.28
C ARG A 260 -3.23 -1.52 -43.39
N ARG A 261 -2.99 -2.69 -43.99
CA ARG A 261 -2.72 -3.93 -43.25
C ARG A 261 -1.40 -3.85 -42.51
N LEU A 262 -0.34 -3.31 -43.13
CA LEU A 262 0.95 -3.10 -42.49
C LEU A 262 0.82 -2.15 -41.26
N LEU A 263 0.07 -1.05 -41.43
CA LEU A 263 -0.21 -0.11 -40.38
C LEU A 263 -1.01 -0.77 -39.23
N LEU A 264 -1.92 -1.67 -39.55
CA LEU A 264 -2.70 -2.43 -38.55
C LEU A 264 -1.82 -3.43 -37.80
N ILE A 265 -0.92 -4.15 -38.46
CA ILE A 265 0.04 -5.05 -37.78
C ILE A 265 0.91 -4.24 -36.84
N ALA A 266 1.46 -3.09 -37.32
CA ALA A 266 2.22 -2.19 -36.45
C ALA A 266 1.40 -1.66 -35.25
N ALA A 267 0.09 -1.42 -35.44
CA ALA A 267 -0.79 -0.97 -34.36
C ALA A 267 -1.09 -2.08 -33.34
N ALA A 268 -1.16 -3.32 -33.78
CA ALA A 268 -1.40 -4.50 -32.94
C ALA A 268 -0.13 -4.97 -32.20
N GLU A 269 1.07 -4.58 -32.63
CA GLU A 269 2.36 -4.97 -32.08
C GLU A 269 2.93 -3.84 -31.20
N PRO A 270 3.09 -4.05 -29.89
CA PRO A 270 3.45 -2.97 -28.97
C PRO A 270 4.93 -2.62 -28.92
N THR A 271 5.82 -3.59 -29.18
CA THR A 271 7.27 -3.41 -28.94
C THR A 271 7.97 -2.55 -29.99
N GLY A 272 7.34 -2.36 -31.13
CA GLY A 272 7.94 -1.64 -32.27
C GLY A 272 9.16 -2.38 -32.85
N ASP A 273 9.17 -3.73 -32.77
CA ASP A 273 10.20 -4.56 -33.42
C ASP A 273 9.99 -4.65 -34.92
N PRO A 274 10.88 -4.03 -35.75
CA PRO A 274 10.75 -4.10 -37.18
C PRO A 274 10.85 -5.52 -37.74
N ALA A 275 11.66 -6.39 -37.10
CA ALA A 275 11.83 -7.76 -37.55
C ALA A 275 10.55 -8.59 -37.38
N LEU A 276 9.86 -8.42 -36.23
CA LEU A 276 8.57 -9.05 -35.96
C LEU A 276 7.49 -8.51 -36.91
N LEU A 277 7.44 -7.18 -37.08
CA LEU A 277 6.50 -6.55 -38.03
C LEU A 277 6.61 -7.15 -39.42
N TRP A 278 7.84 -7.25 -40.00
CA TRP A 278 8.05 -7.77 -41.33
C TRP A 278 7.78 -9.27 -41.45
N ARG A 279 8.15 -10.08 -40.45
CA ARG A 279 7.75 -11.51 -40.45
C ARG A 279 6.24 -11.68 -40.46
N ALA A 280 5.51 -10.87 -39.72
CA ALA A 280 4.04 -10.91 -39.72
C ALA A 280 3.46 -10.39 -41.07
N ALA A 281 4.05 -9.36 -41.64
CA ALA A 281 3.67 -8.83 -42.96
C ALA A 281 3.85 -9.86 -44.07
N GLU A 282 4.97 -10.59 -44.10
CA GLU A 282 5.24 -11.69 -45.02
C GLU A 282 4.18 -12.78 -44.98
N ARG A 283 3.70 -13.13 -43.76
CA ARG A 283 2.62 -14.11 -43.57
C ARG A 283 1.30 -13.68 -44.23
N LEU A 284 1.07 -12.37 -44.33
CA LEU A 284 -0.11 -11.79 -45.00
C LEU A 284 0.14 -11.44 -46.44
N GLY A 285 1.33 -11.77 -47.00
CA GLY A 285 1.72 -11.48 -48.40
C GLY A 285 1.95 -9.99 -48.65
N ILE A 286 2.31 -9.21 -47.62
CA ILE A 286 2.56 -7.77 -47.72
C ILE A 286 4.05 -7.55 -48.04
N GLY A 287 4.34 -6.93 -49.19
CA GLY A 287 5.72 -6.60 -49.60
C GLY A 287 6.16 -5.22 -49.08
N ASP A 288 7.48 -4.97 -49.26
CA ASP A 288 8.18 -3.73 -48.80
C ASP A 288 7.57 -2.44 -49.33
N SER A 289 6.96 -2.48 -50.55
CA SER A 289 6.30 -1.32 -51.14
C SER A 289 5.15 -0.75 -50.30
N ALA A 290 4.61 -1.52 -49.37
CA ALA A 290 3.55 -1.07 -48.46
C ALA A 290 4.03 0.01 -47.49
N ALA A 291 5.32 0.04 -47.14
CA ALA A 291 5.93 1.04 -46.30
C ALA A 291 5.96 2.45 -46.90
N ALA A 292 6.23 2.56 -48.18
CA ALA A 292 6.43 3.85 -48.86
C ALA A 292 5.23 4.81 -48.74
N ALA A 293 3.99 4.28 -48.79
CA ALA A 293 2.80 5.11 -48.60
C ALA A 293 2.59 5.56 -47.15
N LEU A 294 3.04 4.78 -46.16
CA LEU A 294 2.96 5.13 -44.74
C LEU A 294 3.94 6.24 -44.37
N GLU A 295 5.15 6.17 -44.92
CA GLU A 295 6.19 7.19 -44.74
C GLU A 295 5.82 8.47 -45.49
N ALA A 296 5.32 8.39 -46.76
CA ALA A 296 4.87 9.54 -47.54
C ALA A 296 3.70 10.30 -46.86
N GLU A 297 2.82 9.59 -46.19
CA GLU A 297 1.71 10.16 -45.40
C GLU A 297 2.11 10.55 -43.97
N ASP A 298 3.40 10.40 -43.62
CA ASP A 298 3.92 10.76 -42.28
C ASP A 298 3.11 10.12 -41.14
N LEU A 299 2.77 8.83 -41.26
CA LEU A 299 1.98 8.09 -40.28
C LEU A 299 2.83 7.19 -39.40
N LEU A 300 3.90 6.60 -40.00
CA LEU A 300 4.73 5.60 -39.35
C LEU A 300 6.20 5.77 -39.76
N GLU A 301 7.13 5.63 -38.86
CA GLU A 301 8.56 5.52 -39.05
C GLU A 301 8.99 4.09 -38.74
N LEU A 302 9.69 3.45 -39.67
CA LEU A 302 9.99 2.01 -39.60
C LEU A 302 11.37 1.67 -39.09
N GLN A 303 12.30 2.63 -39.05
CA GLN A 303 13.69 2.41 -38.59
C GLN A 303 14.19 3.54 -37.69
N PRO A 304 14.99 3.26 -36.68
CA PRO A 304 15.50 1.94 -36.23
C PRO A 304 14.48 1.10 -35.46
N ARG A 305 13.32 1.66 -35.12
CA ARG A 305 12.16 1.04 -34.50
C ARG A 305 10.90 1.49 -35.24
N VAL A 306 9.83 0.70 -35.10
CA VAL A 306 8.51 1.09 -35.58
C VAL A 306 7.89 2.11 -34.63
N VAL A 307 7.77 3.36 -35.07
CA VAL A 307 7.26 4.46 -34.29
C VAL A 307 6.11 5.16 -34.99
N PHE A 308 4.97 5.28 -34.34
CA PHE A 308 3.87 6.10 -34.84
C PHE A 308 4.20 7.58 -34.65
N ARG A 309 4.00 8.41 -35.64
CA ARG A 309 4.21 9.85 -35.56
C ARG A 309 3.31 10.51 -34.49
N HIS A 310 2.17 9.88 -34.20
CA HIS A 310 1.30 10.29 -33.12
C HIS A 310 0.54 9.07 -32.54
N PRO A 311 0.38 8.94 -31.20
CA PRO A 311 -0.34 7.82 -30.60
C PRO A 311 -1.77 7.62 -31.12
N LEU A 312 -2.46 8.71 -31.47
CA LEU A 312 -3.81 8.63 -32.05
C LEU A 312 -3.85 7.93 -33.42
N ILE A 313 -2.75 7.89 -34.13
CA ILE A 313 -2.66 7.15 -35.42
C ILE A 313 -2.75 5.65 -35.14
N ARG A 314 -2.08 5.16 -34.09
CA ARG A 314 -2.12 3.77 -33.66
C ARG A 314 -3.56 3.37 -33.27
N SER A 315 -4.19 4.15 -32.40
CA SER A 315 -5.58 3.93 -31.97
C SER A 315 -6.53 4.00 -33.20
N ALA A 316 -6.39 5.03 -34.04
CA ALA A 316 -7.21 5.17 -35.24
C ALA A 316 -7.05 3.99 -36.21
N ALA A 317 -5.82 3.50 -36.42
CA ALA A 317 -5.54 2.36 -37.31
C ALA A 317 -6.18 1.07 -36.79
N TYR A 318 -6.01 0.80 -35.48
CA TYR A 318 -6.57 -0.40 -34.85
C TYR A 318 -8.10 -0.37 -34.82
N GLN A 319 -8.70 0.76 -34.43
CA GLN A 319 -10.16 0.89 -34.33
C GLN A 319 -10.87 1.00 -35.68
N ALA A 320 -10.21 1.60 -36.68
CA ALA A 320 -10.77 1.69 -38.04
C ALA A 320 -10.80 0.34 -38.76
N ALA A 321 -9.98 -0.61 -38.36
CA ALA A 321 -9.91 -1.92 -39.00
C ALA A 321 -11.13 -2.78 -38.64
N PRO A 322 -11.74 -3.51 -39.61
CA PRO A 322 -12.78 -4.48 -39.32
C PRO A 322 -12.27 -5.55 -38.35
N PRO A 323 -13.15 -6.12 -37.50
CA PRO A 323 -12.76 -7.15 -36.53
C PRO A 323 -12.05 -8.35 -37.18
N GLU A 324 -12.43 -8.71 -38.40
CA GLU A 324 -11.77 -9.80 -39.13
C GLU A 324 -10.30 -9.46 -39.47
N GLU A 325 -10.04 -8.24 -39.95
CA GLU A 325 -8.67 -7.80 -40.28
C GLU A 325 -7.80 -7.69 -39.00
N ARG A 326 -8.36 -7.24 -37.89
CA ARG A 326 -7.66 -7.25 -36.58
C ARG A 326 -7.24 -8.65 -36.17
N ARG A 327 -8.15 -9.62 -36.30
CA ARG A 327 -7.84 -11.03 -36.01
C ARG A 327 -6.75 -11.59 -36.92
N LYS A 328 -6.79 -11.30 -38.24
CA LYS A 328 -5.74 -11.72 -39.15
C LYS A 328 -4.38 -11.12 -38.79
N ALA A 329 -4.36 -9.86 -38.35
CA ALA A 329 -3.13 -9.22 -37.91
C ALA A 329 -2.57 -9.90 -36.65
N HIS A 330 -3.43 -10.19 -35.66
CA HIS A 330 -3.02 -10.92 -34.45
C HIS A 330 -2.59 -12.36 -34.78
N ASP A 331 -3.25 -13.05 -35.69
CA ASP A 331 -2.90 -14.40 -36.11
C ASP A 331 -1.51 -14.41 -36.75
N ALA A 332 -1.26 -13.49 -37.68
CA ALA A 332 0.04 -13.34 -38.31
C ALA A 332 1.16 -12.98 -37.30
N LEU A 333 0.85 -12.14 -36.29
CA LEU A 333 1.79 -11.81 -35.23
C LEU A 333 2.05 -13.01 -34.30
N ALA A 334 1.02 -13.81 -34.00
CA ALA A 334 1.19 -15.03 -33.21
C ALA A 334 2.14 -16.00 -33.97
N GLU A 335 1.87 -16.29 -35.25
CA GLU A 335 2.72 -17.17 -36.05
C GLU A 335 4.15 -16.62 -36.24
N ALA A 336 4.34 -15.30 -36.23
CA ALA A 336 5.65 -14.66 -36.37
C ALA A 336 6.43 -14.61 -35.04
N THR A 337 5.73 -14.76 -33.90
CA THR A 337 6.32 -14.77 -32.56
C THR A 337 6.80 -16.17 -32.22
N ASP A 338 8.08 -16.28 -31.84
CA ASP A 338 8.63 -17.57 -31.38
C ASP A 338 8.07 -17.91 -29.99
N ALA A 339 7.28 -19.00 -29.94
CA ALA A 339 6.63 -19.45 -28.70
C ALA A 339 7.61 -19.97 -27.62
N GLU A 340 8.85 -20.32 -28.00
CA GLU A 340 9.89 -20.73 -27.04
C GLU A 340 10.58 -19.51 -26.42
N ILE A 341 10.75 -18.43 -27.19
CA ILE A 341 11.43 -17.21 -26.78
C ILE A 341 10.46 -16.28 -26.02
N ASP A 342 9.24 -16.08 -26.57
CA ASP A 342 8.23 -15.19 -25.98
C ASP A 342 6.84 -15.86 -25.96
N PRO A 343 6.66 -16.87 -25.09
CA PRO A 343 5.42 -17.62 -24.99
C PRO A 343 4.22 -16.78 -24.55
N ASP A 344 4.44 -15.72 -23.77
CA ASP A 344 3.35 -14.89 -23.25
C ASP A 344 2.75 -14.01 -24.34
N ARG A 345 3.59 -13.40 -25.17
CA ARG A 345 3.16 -12.62 -26.34
C ARG A 345 2.49 -13.51 -27.39
N HIS A 346 3.06 -14.69 -27.65
CA HIS A 346 2.44 -15.69 -28.53
C HIS A 346 1.02 -16.02 -28.09
N ALA A 347 0.85 -16.41 -26.82
CA ALA A 347 -0.45 -16.73 -26.24
C ALA A 347 -1.44 -15.55 -26.29
N TRP A 348 -0.94 -14.34 -26.02
CA TRP A 348 -1.77 -13.13 -26.08
C TRP A 348 -2.29 -12.86 -27.48
N HIS A 349 -1.41 -12.86 -28.51
CA HIS A 349 -1.83 -12.67 -29.90
C HIS A 349 -2.78 -13.77 -30.36
N ARG A 350 -2.51 -15.05 -30.04
CA ARG A 350 -3.44 -16.13 -30.33
C ARG A 350 -4.81 -15.89 -29.71
N SER A 351 -4.86 -15.43 -28.48
CA SER A 351 -6.13 -15.15 -27.80
C SER A 351 -6.94 -14.05 -28.47
N GLN A 352 -6.27 -13.02 -29.01
CA GLN A 352 -6.92 -11.92 -29.73
C GLN A 352 -7.39 -12.34 -31.14
N ALA A 353 -6.72 -13.27 -31.76
CA ALA A 353 -7.12 -13.86 -33.03
C ALA A 353 -8.34 -14.80 -32.89
N THR A 354 -8.51 -15.39 -31.72
CA THR A 354 -9.48 -16.45 -31.47
C THR A 354 -10.88 -15.92 -31.21
N VAL A 355 -11.86 -16.33 -32.02
CA VAL A 355 -13.27 -15.91 -31.93
C VAL A 355 -14.11 -16.89 -31.12
N ARG A 356 -13.84 -18.16 -31.28
CA ARG A 356 -14.60 -19.23 -30.61
C ARG A 356 -13.78 -19.77 -29.45
N PRO A 357 -14.44 -20.31 -28.42
CA PRO A 357 -13.71 -21.02 -27.39
C PRO A 357 -12.74 -22.05 -27.97
N ASP A 358 -11.51 -22.03 -27.49
CA ASP A 358 -10.39 -22.87 -27.93
C ASP A 358 -9.58 -23.31 -26.70
N GLU A 359 -9.58 -24.61 -26.46
CA GLU A 359 -8.97 -25.15 -25.24
C GLU A 359 -7.44 -25.10 -25.25
N ASP A 360 -6.81 -25.16 -26.43
CA ASP A 360 -5.36 -25.06 -26.53
C ASP A 360 -4.90 -23.64 -26.22
N VAL A 361 -5.59 -22.64 -26.76
CA VAL A 361 -5.33 -21.23 -26.42
C VAL A 361 -5.62 -20.93 -24.95
N ALA A 362 -6.71 -21.48 -24.42
CA ALA A 362 -7.05 -21.32 -23.00
C ALA A 362 -5.96 -21.89 -22.08
N ARG A 363 -5.37 -23.03 -22.44
CA ARG A 363 -4.27 -23.66 -21.69
C ARG A 363 -2.96 -22.86 -21.80
N GLU A 364 -2.66 -22.31 -22.97
CA GLU A 364 -1.49 -21.43 -23.12
C GLU A 364 -1.59 -20.17 -22.26
N LEU A 365 -2.77 -19.57 -22.19
CA LEU A 365 -3.04 -18.42 -21.33
C LEU A 365 -2.93 -18.78 -19.84
N GLU A 366 -3.39 -19.97 -19.45
CA GLU A 366 -3.23 -20.46 -18.06
C GLU A 366 -1.74 -20.61 -17.69
N LEU A 367 -0.91 -21.14 -18.60
CA LEU A 367 0.53 -21.23 -18.42
C LEU A 367 1.18 -19.82 -18.35
N SER A 368 0.71 -18.88 -19.17
CA SER A 368 1.17 -17.49 -19.16
C SER A 368 0.80 -16.79 -17.86
N ALA A 369 -0.39 -17.08 -17.32
CA ALA A 369 -0.79 -16.57 -15.99
C ALA A 369 0.16 -17.07 -14.89
N GLY A 370 0.55 -18.35 -14.91
CA GLY A 370 1.53 -18.91 -13.97
C GLY A 370 2.88 -18.21 -14.06
N ARG A 371 3.38 -17.96 -15.27
CA ARG A 371 4.65 -17.22 -15.49
C ARG A 371 4.57 -15.76 -15.04
N ALA A 372 3.45 -15.09 -15.34
CA ALA A 372 3.22 -13.70 -14.88
C ALA A 372 3.18 -13.62 -13.36
N GLN A 373 2.49 -14.55 -12.70
CA GLN A 373 2.44 -14.63 -11.25
C GLN A 373 3.82 -14.86 -10.63
N ALA A 374 4.62 -15.75 -11.21
CA ALA A 374 5.99 -16.01 -10.76
C ALA A 374 6.90 -14.77 -10.85
N ARG A 375 6.61 -13.85 -11.77
CA ARG A 375 7.33 -12.55 -11.90
C ARG A 375 6.74 -11.44 -11.03
N GLY A 376 5.68 -11.72 -10.26
CA GLY A 376 5.00 -10.72 -9.42
C GLY A 376 3.95 -9.88 -10.16
N GLY A 377 3.67 -10.19 -11.42
CA GLY A 377 2.65 -9.55 -12.24
C GLY A 377 1.25 -10.08 -11.95
N LEU A 378 0.69 -9.73 -10.80
CA LEU A 378 -0.62 -10.24 -10.37
C LEU A 378 -1.76 -9.76 -11.28
N ALA A 379 -1.68 -8.53 -11.80
CA ALA A 379 -2.70 -7.98 -12.68
C ALA A 379 -2.72 -8.71 -14.04
N ALA A 380 -1.53 -8.96 -14.61
CA ALA A 380 -1.39 -9.72 -15.83
C ALA A 380 -1.81 -11.19 -15.69
N ALA A 381 -1.39 -11.84 -14.59
CA ALA A 381 -1.83 -13.20 -14.29
C ALA A 381 -3.37 -13.30 -14.23
N ALA A 382 -4.01 -12.31 -13.60
CA ALA A 382 -5.45 -12.24 -13.50
C ALA A 382 -6.13 -12.03 -14.87
N ALA A 383 -5.55 -11.18 -15.75
CA ALA A 383 -6.06 -10.94 -17.11
C ALA A 383 -5.94 -12.19 -17.99
N PHE A 384 -4.78 -12.87 -17.96
CA PHE A 384 -4.60 -14.14 -18.66
C PHE A 384 -5.57 -15.22 -18.19
N MET A 385 -5.79 -15.35 -16.86
CA MET A 385 -6.74 -16.34 -16.33
C MET A 385 -8.20 -16.02 -16.68
N GLU A 386 -8.58 -14.74 -16.65
CA GLU A 386 -9.90 -14.30 -17.06
C GLU A 386 -10.16 -14.67 -18.53
N ARG A 387 -9.19 -14.33 -19.41
CA ARG A 387 -9.30 -14.67 -20.83
C ARG A 387 -9.26 -16.18 -21.09
N SER A 388 -8.47 -16.94 -20.31
CA SER A 388 -8.46 -18.40 -20.36
C SER A 388 -9.87 -18.96 -20.04
N ALA A 389 -10.52 -18.45 -18.99
CA ALA A 389 -11.88 -18.87 -18.64
C ALA A 389 -12.90 -18.57 -19.75
N GLU A 390 -12.80 -17.42 -20.41
CA GLU A 390 -13.67 -17.04 -21.53
C GLU A 390 -13.53 -17.99 -22.73
N LEU A 391 -12.31 -18.42 -23.04
CA LEU A 391 -12.01 -19.29 -24.18
C LEU A 391 -12.19 -20.78 -23.89
N THR A 392 -12.52 -21.16 -22.66
CA THR A 392 -12.72 -22.54 -22.26
C THR A 392 -14.07 -23.08 -22.75
N VAL A 393 -14.05 -24.22 -23.45
CA VAL A 393 -15.26 -24.89 -23.99
C VAL A 393 -16.01 -25.65 -22.90
N ASP A 394 -15.29 -26.47 -22.14
CA ASP A 394 -15.86 -27.29 -21.08
C ASP A 394 -16.35 -26.43 -19.92
N GLN A 395 -17.63 -26.59 -19.55
CA GLN A 395 -18.24 -25.76 -18.49
C GLN A 395 -17.62 -25.97 -17.12
N LYS A 396 -17.15 -27.21 -16.83
CA LYS A 396 -16.52 -27.51 -15.54
C LYS A 396 -15.13 -26.85 -15.47
N LEU A 397 -14.33 -26.99 -16.52
CA LEU A 397 -13.02 -26.31 -16.61
C LEU A 397 -13.16 -24.79 -16.59
N ARG A 398 -14.16 -24.25 -17.29
CA ARG A 398 -14.44 -22.81 -17.30
C ARG A 398 -14.74 -22.29 -15.90
N ALA A 399 -15.61 -23.00 -15.16
CA ALA A 399 -15.93 -22.62 -13.79
C ALA A 399 -14.70 -22.67 -12.88
N GLY A 400 -13.87 -23.70 -13.01
CA GLY A 400 -12.62 -23.81 -12.27
C GLY A 400 -11.64 -22.68 -12.58
N ARG A 401 -11.44 -22.36 -13.88
CA ARG A 401 -10.59 -21.25 -14.31
C ARG A 401 -11.12 -19.89 -13.87
N ALA A 402 -12.45 -19.70 -13.93
CA ALA A 402 -13.08 -18.47 -13.42
C ALA A 402 -12.85 -18.30 -11.91
N LEU A 403 -12.87 -19.40 -11.15
CA LEU A 403 -12.57 -19.38 -9.73
C LEU A 403 -11.10 -18.99 -9.46
N VAL A 404 -10.14 -19.55 -10.21
CA VAL A 404 -8.73 -19.16 -10.12
C VAL A 404 -8.53 -17.72 -10.55
N ALA A 405 -9.20 -17.26 -11.61
CA ALA A 405 -9.16 -15.86 -12.04
C ALA A 405 -9.73 -14.90 -10.98
N ALA A 406 -10.80 -15.30 -10.28
CA ALA A 406 -11.38 -14.55 -9.18
C ALA A 406 -10.38 -14.34 -8.03
N GLU A 407 -9.66 -15.39 -7.62
CA GLU A 407 -8.61 -15.29 -6.60
C GLU A 407 -7.45 -14.42 -7.08
N ALA A 408 -7.01 -14.54 -8.34
CA ALA A 408 -5.96 -13.72 -8.91
C ALA A 408 -6.36 -12.23 -8.97
N LYS A 409 -7.60 -11.90 -9.37
CA LYS A 409 -8.13 -10.52 -9.33
C LYS A 409 -8.20 -9.97 -7.90
N ARG A 410 -8.62 -10.80 -6.93
CA ARG A 410 -8.61 -10.42 -5.51
C ARG A 410 -7.20 -10.07 -5.03
N GLN A 411 -6.22 -10.89 -5.35
CA GLN A 411 -4.81 -10.64 -5.02
C GLN A 411 -4.26 -9.39 -5.71
N ALA A 412 -4.71 -9.12 -6.94
CA ALA A 412 -4.38 -7.89 -7.66
C ALA A 412 -5.12 -6.63 -7.12
N GLY A 413 -6.02 -6.79 -6.13
CA GLY A 413 -6.80 -5.70 -5.55
C GLY A 413 -8.01 -5.26 -6.38
N ALA A 414 -8.39 -6.00 -7.42
CA ALA A 414 -9.55 -5.73 -8.27
C ALA A 414 -10.79 -6.49 -7.73
N LEU A 415 -11.29 -6.06 -6.55
CA LEU A 415 -12.31 -6.80 -5.79
C LEU A 415 -13.64 -6.92 -6.54
N GLU A 416 -14.08 -5.89 -7.25
CA GLU A 416 -15.32 -5.92 -8.04
C GLU A 416 -15.23 -6.95 -9.18
N ALA A 417 -14.13 -6.93 -9.94
CA ALA A 417 -13.90 -7.90 -11.01
C ALA A 417 -13.78 -9.34 -10.45
N ALA A 418 -13.13 -9.50 -9.30
CA ALA A 418 -13.05 -10.78 -8.59
C ALA A 418 -14.44 -11.32 -8.24
N LEU A 419 -15.36 -10.46 -7.78
CA LEU A 419 -16.73 -10.86 -7.45
C LEU A 419 -17.54 -11.27 -8.69
N VAL A 420 -17.34 -10.57 -9.81
CA VAL A 420 -17.98 -10.94 -11.11
C VAL A 420 -17.53 -12.35 -11.54
N LEU A 421 -16.22 -12.64 -11.47
CA LEU A 421 -15.67 -13.94 -11.83
C LEU A 421 -16.09 -15.05 -10.85
N ALA A 422 -16.15 -14.75 -9.55
CA ALA A 422 -16.68 -15.67 -8.56
C ALA A 422 -18.15 -16.02 -8.84
N THR A 423 -18.96 -15.03 -9.30
CA THR A 423 -20.33 -15.25 -9.69
C THR A 423 -20.45 -16.07 -10.98
N LEU A 424 -19.51 -15.88 -11.93
CA LEU A 424 -19.43 -16.71 -13.13
C LEU A 424 -19.09 -18.17 -12.78
N ALA A 425 -18.12 -18.38 -11.88
CA ALA A 425 -17.75 -19.72 -11.40
C ALA A 425 -18.93 -20.43 -10.74
N GLU A 426 -19.71 -19.73 -9.90
CA GLU A 426 -20.88 -20.27 -9.19
C GLU A 426 -21.97 -20.81 -10.14
N ARG A 427 -22.13 -20.19 -11.29
CA ARG A 427 -23.13 -20.64 -12.31
C ARG A 427 -22.71 -21.92 -13.02
N GLY A 428 -21.47 -22.34 -12.89
CA GLY A 428 -20.94 -23.54 -13.52
C GLY A 428 -21.02 -24.79 -12.62
N PRO A 429 -20.75 -25.99 -13.20
CA PRO A 429 -20.76 -27.24 -12.45
C PRO A 429 -19.49 -27.43 -11.62
N LEU A 430 -19.43 -26.74 -10.47
CA LEU A 430 -18.35 -26.90 -9.50
C LEU A 430 -18.50 -28.22 -8.73
N ASP A 431 -17.39 -28.89 -8.46
CA ASP A 431 -17.36 -29.98 -7.48
C ASP A 431 -17.36 -29.40 -6.04
N ASP A 432 -17.40 -30.31 -5.05
CA ASP A 432 -17.55 -29.89 -3.65
C ASP A 432 -16.34 -29.11 -3.15
N VAL A 433 -15.13 -29.45 -3.61
CA VAL A 433 -13.89 -28.71 -3.28
C VAL A 433 -13.93 -27.31 -3.90
N GLN A 434 -14.27 -27.21 -5.17
CA GLN A 434 -14.38 -25.94 -5.88
C GLN A 434 -15.47 -25.04 -5.28
N ARG A 435 -16.58 -25.61 -4.78
CA ARG A 435 -17.60 -24.83 -4.05
C ARG A 435 -17.08 -24.29 -2.74
N ALA A 436 -16.33 -25.09 -1.99
CA ALA A 436 -15.70 -24.61 -0.77
C ALA A 436 -14.66 -23.52 -1.06
N GLU A 437 -13.84 -23.68 -2.10
CA GLU A 437 -12.89 -22.63 -2.53
C GLU A 437 -13.59 -21.35 -2.99
N LEU A 438 -14.75 -21.46 -3.66
CA LEU A 438 -15.56 -20.29 -4.01
C LEU A 438 -16.04 -19.53 -2.77
N ASP A 439 -16.52 -20.25 -1.74
CA ASP A 439 -16.91 -19.63 -0.47
C ASP A 439 -15.71 -18.99 0.24
N VAL A 440 -14.50 -19.60 0.15
CA VAL A 440 -13.25 -19.00 0.65
C VAL A 440 -12.94 -17.69 -0.07
N VAL A 441 -12.96 -17.69 -1.41
CA VAL A 441 -12.66 -16.51 -2.22
C VAL A 441 -13.65 -15.38 -1.92
N ARG A 442 -14.96 -15.69 -1.88
CA ARG A 442 -16.01 -14.74 -1.53
C ARG A 442 -15.85 -14.18 -0.11
N GLY A 443 -15.59 -15.06 0.85
CA GLY A 443 -15.35 -14.65 2.23
C GLY A 443 -14.15 -13.71 2.36
N ARG A 444 -13.07 -13.99 1.64
CA ARG A 444 -11.90 -13.11 1.60
C ARG A 444 -12.14 -11.79 0.87
N ILE A 445 -12.94 -11.78 -0.21
CA ILE A 445 -13.37 -10.55 -0.88
C ILE A 445 -14.21 -9.71 0.08
N SER A 446 -15.22 -10.30 0.71
CA SER A 446 -16.06 -9.62 1.69
C SER A 446 -15.25 -9.04 2.85
N PHE A 447 -14.30 -9.81 3.41
CA PHE A 447 -13.41 -9.34 4.47
C PHE A 447 -12.49 -8.19 4.01
N ALA A 448 -12.07 -8.18 2.75
CA ALA A 448 -11.23 -7.10 2.21
C ALA A 448 -12.01 -5.81 1.92
N SER A 449 -13.28 -5.92 1.49
CA SER A 449 -14.13 -4.77 1.14
C SER A 449 -14.81 -4.13 2.36
N GLU A 450 -15.41 -4.93 3.25
CA GLU A 450 -16.31 -4.46 4.31
C GLU A 450 -16.03 -5.03 5.71
N ARG A 451 -14.95 -5.78 5.88
CA ARG A 451 -14.46 -6.36 7.15
C ARG A 451 -15.45 -7.20 7.99
N GLY A 452 -16.76 -7.17 7.76
CA GLY A 452 -17.63 -7.60 8.83
C GLY A 452 -18.68 -8.65 8.55
N ASN A 453 -19.56 -8.47 7.60
CA ASN A 453 -20.86 -9.12 7.76
C ASN A 453 -20.95 -10.54 7.23
N GLU A 454 -20.52 -10.83 6.01
CA GLU A 454 -20.68 -12.14 5.40
C GLU A 454 -19.45 -13.04 5.53
N ALA A 455 -18.28 -12.45 5.70
CA ALA A 455 -17.01 -13.18 5.69
C ALA A 455 -16.93 -14.33 6.71
N PRO A 456 -17.31 -14.13 8.01
CA PRO A 456 -17.25 -15.22 8.99
C PRO A 456 -18.09 -16.41 8.59
N ARG A 457 -19.31 -16.17 8.10
CA ARG A 457 -20.26 -17.23 7.70
C ARG A 457 -19.75 -18.02 6.49
N LEU A 458 -19.29 -17.31 5.45
CA LEU A 458 -18.79 -17.95 4.22
C LEU A 458 -17.55 -18.80 4.52
N LEU A 459 -16.61 -18.24 5.30
CA LEU A 459 -15.38 -18.95 5.67
C LEU A 459 -15.65 -20.13 6.60
N LEU A 460 -16.60 -20.01 7.55
CA LEU A 460 -17.02 -21.11 8.40
C LEU A 460 -17.61 -22.26 7.58
N LYS A 461 -18.53 -21.95 6.69
CA LYS A 461 -19.15 -22.93 5.77
C LYS A 461 -18.09 -23.63 4.93
N ALA A 462 -17.18 -22.86 4.34
CA ALA A 462 -16.08 -23.40 3.53
C ALA A 462 -15.15 -24.32 4.36
N ALA A 463 -14.79 -23.91 5.58
CA ALA A 463 -13.95 -24.71 6.47
C ALA A 463 -14.59 -26.07 6.78
N GLN A 464 -15.88 -26.08 7.11
CA GLN A 464 -16.64 -27.31 7.36
C GLN A 464 -16.71 -28.26 6.14
N GLN A 465 -16.86 -27.69 4.95
CA GLN A 465 -16.85 -28.47 3.71
C GLN A 465 -15.46 -29.06 3.41
N LEU A 466 -14.41 -28.25 3.58
CA LEU A 466 -13.02 -28.68 3.35
C LEU A 466 -12.56 -29.81 4.30
N GLU A 467 -13.16 -29.96 5.46
CA GLU A 467 -12.84 -31.08 6.38
C GLU A 467 -12.96 -32.48 5.76
N PHE A 468 -13.78 -32.65 4.74
CA PHE A 468 -13.97 -33.89 4.05
C PHE A 468 -12.97 -34.14 2.92
N HIS A 469 -12.22 -33.11 2.54
CA HIS A 469 -11.34 -33.14 1.38
C HIS A 469 -9.88 -32.80 1.71
N ASP A 470 -9.65 -31.70 2.46
CA ASP A 470 -8.33 -31.24 2.87
C ASP A 470 -8.37 -30.66 4.28
N LEU A 471 -7.97 -31.48 5.25
CA LEU A 471 -7.98 -31.09 6.66
C LEU A 471 -7.03 -29.91 6.98
N ARG A 472 -5.91 -29.81 6.28
CA ARG A 472 -4.97 -28.70 6.50
C ARG A 472 -5.58 -27.39 6.03
N ARG A 473 -6.12 -27.39 4.83
CA ARG A 473 -6.82 -26.25 4.24
C ARG A 473 -8.03 -25.83 5.08
N ALA A 474 -8.81 -26.83 5.57
CA ALA A 474 -9.93 -26.57 6.47
C ALA A 474 -9.50 -25.81 7.72
N ARG A 475 -8.43 -26.25 8.39
CA ARG A 475 -7.94 -25.57 9.60
C ARG A 475 -7.44 -24.15 9.34
N GLU A 476 -6.76 -23.92 8.23
CA GLU A 476 -6.37 -22.58 7.80
C GLU A 476 -7.59 -21.70 7.51
N THR A 477 -8.64 -22.27 6.91
CA THR A 477 -9.89 -21.56 6.66
C THR A 477 -10.65 -21.24 7.95
N TYR A 478 -10.59 -22.13 8.97
CA TYR A 478 -11.09 -21.79 10.31
C TYR A 478 -10.33 -20.63 10.95
N LEU A 479 -9.00 -20.54 10.78
CA LEU A 479 -8.24 -19.37 11.23
C LEU A 479 -8.67 -18.09 10.51
N ASP A 480 -8.88 -18.15 9.19
CA ASP A 480 -9.43 -17.03 8.41
C ASP A 480 -10.82 -16.65 8.95
N ALA A 481 -11.68 -17.64 9.24
CA ALA A 481 -13.03 -17.43 9.77
C ALA A 481 -13.03 -16.81 11.18
N ILE A 482 -12.17 -17.31 12.10
CA ILE A 482 -11.99 -16.71 13.43
C ILE A 482 -11.49 -15.28 13.30
N THR A 483 -10.51 -15.04 12.43
CA THR A 483 -10.00 -13.70 12.16
C THR A 483 -11.12 -12.77 11.73
N ALA A 484 -11.89 -13.16 10.73
CA ALA A 484 -13.00 -12.36 10.24
C ALA A 484 -14.05 -12.10 11.32
N ALA A 485 -14.41 -13.13 12.11
CA ALA A 485 -15.40 -13.02 13.18
C ALA A 485 -14.94 -12.11 14.33
N VAL A 486 -13.66 -12.16 14.70
CA VAL A 486 -13.09 -11.28 15.72
C VAL A 486 -13.04 -9.82 15.22
N PHE A 487 -12.70 -9.59 13.95
CA PHE A 487 -12.75 -8.23 13.38
C PHE A 487 -14.18 -7.69 13.33
N ALA A 488 -15.16 -8.50 12.96
CA ALA A 488 -16.57 -8.13 12.99
C ALA A 488 -17.05 -7.81 14.43
N GLY A 489 -16.56 -8.56 15.42
CA GLY A 489 -16.86 -8.35 16.83
C GLY A 489 -18.38 -8.18 17.09
N ARG A 490 -18.75 -7.13 17.80
CA ARG A 490 -20.16 -6.80 18.12
C ARG A 490 -21.04 -6.46 16.90
N LEU A 491 -20.41 -6.23 15.73
CA LEU A 491 -21.12 -5.97 14.47
C LEU A 491 -21.31 -7.23 13.63
N ALA A 492 -20.94 -8.41 14.13
CA ALA A 492 -21.20 -9.69 13.47
C ALA A 492 -22.69 -10.04 13.46
N HIS A 493 -23.27 -10.34 12.28
CA HIS A 493 -24.72 -10.60 12.16
C HIS A 493 -25.08 -12.09 12.10
N GLU A 494 -24.32 -12.94 11.42
CA GLU A 494 -24.73 -14.32 11.11
C GLU A 494 -23.82 -15.42 11.70
N ALA A 495 -22.57 -15.11 12.02
CA ALA A 495 -21.65 -16.05 12.67
C ALA A 495 -20.75 -15.29 13.62
N SER A 496 -20.94 -15.51 14.91
CA SER A 496 -20.11 -14.92 15.95
C SER A 496 -18.75 -15.63 16.05
N ALA A 497 -17.79 -14.98 16.72
CA ALA A 497 -16.50 -15.59 17.03
C ALA A 497 -16.67 -16.91 17.81
N ARG A 498 -17.67 -16.98 18.69
CA ARG A 498 -17.99 -18.18 19.49
C ARG A 498 -18.53 -19.33 18.62
N ASP A 499 -19.36 -19.04 17.60
CA ASP A 499 -19.87 -20.05 16.70
C ASP A 499 -18.74 -20.68 15.88
N VAL A 500 -17.85 -19.82 15.34
CA VAL A 500 -16.67 -20.27 14.58
C VAL A 500 -15.71 -21.06 15.47
N ALA A 501 -15.44 -20.60 16.67
CA ALA A 501 -14.56 -21.27 17.64
C ALA A 501 -15.10 -22.64 18.04
N THR A 502 -16.40 -22.74 18.33
CA THR A 502 -17.07 -24.00 18.69
C THR A 502 -16.99 -25.01 17.52
N ALA A 503 -17.23 -24.56 16.29
CA ALA A 503 -17.11 -25.40 15.11
C ALA A 503 -15.66 -25.87 14.90
N ALA A 504 -14.67 -24.97 15.05
CA ALA A 504 -13.26 -25.31 14.91
C ALA A 504 -12.77 -26.34 15.94
N LEU A 505 -13.30 -26.30 17.17
CA LEU A 505 -13.01 -27.30 18.22
C LEU A 505 -13.64 -28.66 17.93
N ALA A 506 -14.84 -28.68 17.37
CA ALA A 506 -15.53 -29.87 16.94
C ALA A 506 -14.95 -30.47 15.67
N GLY A 507 -14.23 -29.71 14.87
CA GLY A 507 -13.68 -30.07 13.57
C GLY A 507 -12.60 -31.14 13.65
N ARG A 508 -12.40 -31.84 12.51
CA ARG A 508 -11.42 -32.91 12.38
C ARG A 508 -9.99 -32.39 12.42
N ARG A 509 -9.09 -33.18 13.01
CA ARG A 509 -7.65 -32.85 13.07
C ARG A 509 -6.88 -33.67 12.03
N PRO A 510 -5.88 -33.08 11.34
CA PRO A 510 -4.99 -33.80 10.47
C PRO A 510 -4.14 -34.81 11.26
N PRO A 511 -3.77 -35.94 10.67
CA PRO A 511 -2.88 -36.89 11.32
C PRO A 511 -1.45 -36.34 11.45
N GLY A 512 -0.79 -36.69 12.55
CA GLY A 512 0.58 -36.26 12.84
C GLY A 512 0.70 -35.11 13.86
N PRO A 513 1.90 -34.58 14.09
CA PRO A 513 2.11 -33.51 15.03
C PRO A 513 1.43 -32.23 14.52
N PRO A 514 0.81 -31.43 15.42
CA PRO A 514 0.17 -30.20 15.03
C PRO A 514 1.22 -29.15 14.57
N ARG A 515 0.89 -28.38 13.52
CA ARG A 515 1.68 -27.22 13.11
C ARG A 515 1.47 -26.05 14.09
N ALA A 516 2.31 -25.01 14.00
CA ALA A 516 2.14 -23.80 14.81
C ALA A 516 0.76 -23.15 14.60
N SER A 517 0.28 -23.09 13.35
CA SER A 517 -1.06 -22.60 13.00
C SER A 517 -2.20 -23.48 13.55
N ASP A 518 -2.00 -24.78 13.65
CA ASP A 518 -2.99 -25.68 14.23
C ASP A 518 -3.14 -25.46 15.75
N LEU A 519 -2.02 -25.25 16.46
CA LEU A 519 -2.00 -24.91 17.88
C LEU A 519 -2.61 -23.52 18.13
N LEU A 520 -2.32 -22.55 17.23
CA LEU A 520 -2.90 -21.21 17.29
C LEU A 520 -4.41 -21.24 17.14
N LEU A 521 -4.92 -22.02 16.17
CA LEU A 521 -6.36 -22.23 16.00
C LEU A 521 -7.00 -22.80 17.26
N GLU A 522 -6.41 -23.84 17.83
CA GLU A 522 -6.94 -24.49 19.03
C GLU A 522 -6.91 -23.56 20.23
N GLY A 523 -5.81 -22.83 20.43
CA GLY A 523 -5.67 -21.86 21.51
C GLY A 523 -6.69 -20.74 21.40
N LEU A 524 -6.86 -20.14 20.21
CA LEU A 524 -7.88 -19.10 19.98
C LEU A 524 -9.30 -19.63 20.17
N ALA A 525 -9.59 -20.79 19.63
CA ALA A 525 -10.92 -21.37 19.73
C ALA A 525 -11.30 -21.68 21.19
N LEU A 526 -10.37 -22.21 22.01
CA LEU A 526 -10.59 -22.42 23.45
C LEU A 526 -10.74 -21.10 24.21
N LEU A 527 -9.90 -20.09 23.90
CA LEU A 527 -10.00 -18.76 24.52
C LEU A 527 -11.38 -18.12 24.28
N ILE A 528 -11.91 -18.27 23.06
CA ILE A 528 -13.19 -17.68 22.65
C ILE A 528 -14.38 -18.49 23.19
N ALA A 529 -14.34 -19.83 23.05
CA ALA A 529 -15.48 -20.68 23.38
C ALA A 529 -15.59 -20.95 24.90
N GLU A 530 -14.45 -21.23 25.56
CA GLU A 530 -14.40 -21.71 26.94
C GLU A 530 -13.72 -20.70 27.90
N GLY A 531 -13.04 -19.69 27.36
CA GLY A 531 -12.43 -18.61 28.11
C GLY A 531 -10.96 -18.83 28.50
N PRO A 532 -10.34 -17.86 29.21
CA PRO A 532 -8.91 -17.83 29.48
C PRO A 532 -8.40 -19.06 30.26
N ALA A 533 -9.19 -19.58 31.19
CA ALA A 533 -8.78 -20.74 32.00
C ALA A 533 -8.50 -21.98 31.16
N ALA A 534 -9.27 -22.20 30.10
CA ALA A 534 -9.11 -23.36 29.20
C ALA A 534 -8.06 -23.11 28.11
N GLY A 535 -8.07 -21.90 27.51
CA GLY A 535 -7.30 -21.63 26.31
C GLY A 535 -5.87 -21.15 26.53
N THR A 536 -5.54 -20.50 27.65
CA THR A 536 -4.24 -19.84 27.84
C THR A 536 -3.05 -20.79 27.74
N ARG A 537 -3.15 -22.00 28.31
CA ARG A 537 -2.06 -22.99 28.24
C ARG A 537 -1.79 -23.47 26.83
N VAL A 538 -2.85 -23.74 26.05
CA VAL A 538 -2.71 -24.14 24.66
C VAL A 538 -2.15 -23.00 23.81
N MET A 539 -2.59 -21.78 24.10
CA MET A 539 -2.05 -20.57 23.44
C MET A 539 -0.55 -20.40 23.74
N GLN A 540 -0.11 -20.60 24.97
CA GLN A 540 1.33 -20.55 25.31
C GLN A 540 2.13 -21.57 24.50
N HIS A 541 1.64 -22.79 24.34
CA HIS A 541 2.28 -23.79 23.45
C HIS A 541 2.31 -23.33 21.98
N ALA A 542 1.24 -22.68 21.51
CA ALA A 542 1.22 -22.12 20.15
C ALA A 542 2.28 -21.02 19.97
N LEU A 543 2.41 -20.12 20.97
CA LEU A 543 3.43 -19.06 20.96
C LEU A 543 4.85 -19.63 20.98
N ASP A 544 5.09 -20.70 21.76
CA ASP A 544 6.38 -21.38 21.77
C ASP A 544 6.69 -22.02 20.42
N ALA A 545 5.70 -22.61 19.75
CA ALA A 545 5.86 -23.13 18.39
C ALA A 545 6.24 -22.02 17.39
N PHE A 546 5.56 -20.86 17.43
CA PHE A 546 5.89 -19.71 16.58
C PHE A 546 7.27 -19.08 16.88
N ARG A 547 7.80 -19.26 18.08
CA ARG A 547 9.19 -18.89 18.43
C ARG A 547 10.22 -19.84 17.82
N GLY A 548 9.83 -21.07 17.48
CA GLY A 548 10.71 -22.06 16.86
C GLY A 548 11.20 -21.63 15.47
N GLU A 549 12.24 -22.31 14.97
CA GLU A 549 12.77 -22.06 13.62
C GLU A 549 12.05 -22.84 12.53
N ASP A 550 11.31 -23.87 12.90
CA ASP A 550 10.64 -24.81 11.98
C ASP A 550 9.39 -24.25 11.30
N VAL A 551 8.96 -23.02 11.64
CA VAL A 551 7.80 -22.37 11.02
C VAL A 551 8.19 -21.80 9.66
N SER A 552 7.48 -22.18 8.61
CA SER A 552 7.73 -21.71 7.25
C SER A 552 7.57 -20.18 7.13
N VAL A 553 8.24 -19.58 6.15
CA VAL A 553 8.13 -18.11 5.87
C VAL A 553 6.68 -17.75 5.56
N GLU A 554 5.97 -18.57 4.77
CA GLU A 554 4.56 -18.36 4.43
C GLU A 554 3.67 -18.36 5.68
N GLU A 555 3.83 -19.35 6.57
CA GLU A 555 3.07 -19.44 7.80
C GLU A 555 3.39 -18.28 8.75
N ARG A 556 4.65 -17.85 8.81
CA ARG A 556 5.06 -16.66 9.58
C ARG A 556 4.40 -15.38 9.05
N LEU A 557 4.47 -15.13 7.75
CA LEU A 557 3.87 -13.95 7.14
C LEU A 557 2.36 -13.91 7.35
N ARG A 558 1.71 -15.06 7.29
CA ARG A 558 0.25 -15.14 7.38
C ARG A 558 -0.27 -15.06 8.81
N TRP A 559 0.37 -15.70 9.80
CA TRP A 559 -0.22 -15.94 11.11
C TRP A 559 0.53 -15.33 12.30
N SER A 560 1.82 -14.87 12.15
CA SER A 560 2.57 -14.36 13.29
C SER A 560 1.94 -13.11 13.92
N TRP A 561 1.25 -12.27 13.14
CA TRP A 561 0.54 -11.11 13.68
C TRP A 561 -0.60 -11.53 14.61
N LEU A 562 -1.32 -12.60 14.25
CA LEU A 562 -2.42 -13.14 15.05
C LEU A 562 -1.88 -13.78 16.33
N ALA A 563 -0.78 -14.53 16.25
CA ALA A 563 -0.08 -15.08 17.42
C ALA A 563 0.43 -13.96 18.34
N ALA A 564 1.03 -12.89 17.77
CA ALA A 564 1.49 -11.74 18.52
C ALA A 564 0.34 -11.01 19.25
N ARG A 565 -0.81 -10.86 18.60
CA ARG A 565 -2.01 -10.30 19.23
C ARG A 565 -2.54 -11.18 20.34
N ALA A 566 -2.56 -12.49 20.15
CA ALA A 566 -2.96 -13.46 21.17
C ALA A 566 -2.00 -13.41 22.37
N ALA A 567 -0.70 -13.22 22.16
CA ALA A 567 0.27 -13.02 23.23
C ALA A 567 -0.06 -11.77 24.09
N ALA A 568 -0.40 -10.65 23.45
CA ALA A 568 -0.83 -9.44 24.17
C ALA A 568 -2.11 -9.66 24.98
N PHE A 569 -3.08 -10.42 24.43
CA PHE A 569 -4.32 -10.77 25.12
C PHE A 569 -4.07 -11.60 26.39
N ILE A 570 -3.18 -12.60 26.34
CA ILE A 570 -2.84 -13.39 27.52
C ILE A 570 -1.73 -12.78 28.37
N TRP A 571 -1.43 -11.49 28.21
CA TRP A 571 -0.44 -10.74 28.99
C TRP A 571 1.00 -11.27 28.88
N ASP A 572 1.38 -11.88 27.76
CA ASP A 572 2.75 -12.33 27.48
C ASP A 572 3.48 -11.30 26.62
N TYR A 573 4.04 -10.27 27.26
CA TYR A 573 4.78 -9.21 26.61
C TYR A 573 6.02 -9.75 25.87
N GLY A 574 6.70 -10.75 26.43
CA GLY A 574 7.91 -11.31 25.82
C GLY A 574 7.65 -11.96 24.47
N SER A 575 6.58 -12.76 24.36
CA SER A 575 6.14 -13.32 23.08
C SER A 575 5.64 -12.24 22.13
N TRP A 576 4.88 -11.26 22.62
CA TRP A 576 4.38 -10.16 21.81
C TRP A 576 5.51 -9.39 21.13
N ASP A 577 6.53 -8.95 21.90
CA ASP A 577 7.69 -8.21 21.34
C ASP A 577 8.49 -9.08 20.36
N LEU A 578 8.84 -10.31 20.75
CA LEU A 578 9.65 -11.20 19.92
C LEU A 578 8.98 -11.57 18.59
N LEU A 579 7.71 -12.00 18.64
CA LEU A 579 6.99 -12.41 17.43
C LEU A 579 6.74 -11.22 16.50
N THR A 580 6.43 -10.05 17.04
CA THR A 580 6.25 -8.83 16.26
C THR A 580 7.55 -8.39 15.60
N ALA A 581 8.68 -8.42 16.33
CA ALA A 581 9.99 -8.08 15.80
C ALA A 581 10.41 -9.03 14.65
N ARG A 582 10.23 -10.35 14.85
CA ARG A 582 10.53 -11.35 13.82
C ARG A 582 9.64 -11.20 12.60
N GLN A 583 8.34 -10.97 12.80
CA GLN A 583 7.42 -10.75 11.69
C GLN A 583 7.79 -9.51 10.89
N LEU A 584 8.15 -8.41 11.57
CA LEU A 584 8.59 -7.19 10.92
C LEU A 584 9.85 -7.44 10.07
N GLN A 585 10.80 -8.22 10.59
CA GLN A 585 11.98 -8.61 9.83
C GLN A 585 11.63 -9.47 8.62
N VAL A 586 10.84 -10.54 8.81
CA VAL A 586 10.41 -11.42 7.71
C VAL A 586 9.60 -10.66 6.66
N ALA A 587 8.69 -9.77 7.09
CA ALA A 587 7.90 -8.95 6.17
C ALA A 587 8.78 -7.98 5.36
N ARG A 588 9.83 -7.42 5.97
CA ARG A 588 10.79 -6.56 5.27
C ARG A 588 11.69 -7.34 4.32
N ASP A 589 12.20 -8.48 4.76
CA ASP A 589 13.09 -9.32 3.95
C ASP A 589 12.36 -9.93 2.74
N ALA A 590 11.10 -10.32 2.94
CA ALA A 590 10.23 -10.82 1.88
C ALA A 590 9.56 -9.69 1.06
N GLY A 591 9.67 -8.43 1.49
CA GLY A 591 8.98 -7.31 0.88
C GLY A 591 7.45 -7.40 0.93
N ALA A 592 6.88 -8.06 1.95
CA ALA A 592 5.45 -8.36 2.05
C ALA A 592 4.63 -7.16 2.51
N LEU A 593 4.36 -6.22 1.60
CA LEU A 593 3.66 -4.95 1.86
C LEU A 593 2.25 -5.10 2.41
N SER A 594 1.53 -6.11 1.99
CA SER A 594 0.16 -6.35 2.47
C SER A 594 0.10 -6.66 3.97
N VAL A 595 1.20 -7.20 4.53
CA VAL A 595 1.33 -7.57 5.95
C VAL A 595 1.97 -6.44 6.77
N LEU A 596 2.76 -5.59 6.13
CA LEU A 596 3.61 -4.59 6.79
C LEU A 596 2.82 -3.55 7.61
N PRO A 597 1.68 -2.96 7.15
CA PRO A 597 0.93 -1.99 7.94
C PRO A 597 0.43 -2.56 9.28
N LEU A 598 -0.10 -3.78 9.27
CA LEU A 598 -0.59 -4.44 10.48
C LEU A 598 0.57 -4.79 11.42
N THR A 599 1.70 -5.23 10.87
CA THR A 599 2.91 -5.53 11.64
C THR A 599 3.52 -4.28 12.27
N LEU A 600 3.60 -3.16 11.52
CA LEU A 600 4.05 -1.87 12.05
C LEU A 600 3.12 -1.36 13.14
N SER A 601 1.80 -1.48 12.96
CA SER A 601 0.81 -1.11 13.97
C SER A 601 0.97 -1.94 15.26
N THR A 602 1.18 -3.25 15.13
CA THR A 602 1.42 -4.14 16.27
C THR A 602 2.74 -3.78 16.96
N THR A 603 3.80 -3.48 16.19
CA THR A 603 5.09 -3.01 16.72
C THR A 603 4.94 -1.69 17.47
N ALA A 604 4.16 -0.75 16.96
CA ALA A 604 3.87 0.52 17.63
C ALA A 604 3.21 0.28 18.99
N GLY A 605 2.29 -0.68 19.09
CA GLY A 605 1.71 -1.10 20.38
C GLY A 605 2.76 -1.60 21.37
N VAL A 606 3.66 -2.49 20.96
CA VAL A 606 4.77 -2.98 21.79
C VAL A 606 5.63 -1.82 22.28
N ARG A 607 6.01 -0.88 21.40
CA ARG A 607 6.83 0.30 21.74
C ARG A 607 6.09 1.26 22.70
N LEU A 608 4.78 1.39 22.54
CA LEU A 608 3.94 2.19 23.43
C LEU A 608 3.98 1.66 24.88
N PHE A 609 3.75 0.37 25.08
CA PHE A 609 3.82 -0.25 26.43
C PHE A 609 5.24 -0.23 27.02
N ALA A 610 6.27 -0.21 26.19
CA ALA A 610 7.65 0.02 26.60
C ALA A 610 7.95 1.49 27.00
N GLY A 611 6.99 2.41 26.90
CA GLY A 611 7.20 3.84 27.16
C GLY A 611 7.94 4.57 26.05
N GLN A 612 8.04 4.00 24.86
CA GLN A 612 8.74 4.56 23.70
C GLN A 612 7.74 5.24 22.75
N ILE A 613 6.96 6.21 23.25
CA ILE A 613 5.83 6.83 22.52
C ILE A 613 6.30 7.51 21.24
N SER A 614 7.46 8.17 21.23
CA SER A 614 8.02 8.79 20.02
C SER A 614 8.36 7.78 18.93
N ILE A 615 8.87 6.59 19.33
CA ILE A 615 9.12 5.50 18.37
C ILE A 615 7.78 4.94 17.85
N ALA A 616 6.79 4.76 18.73
CA ALA A 616 5.47 4.31 18.32
C ALA A 616 4.81 5.29 17.33
N ALA A 617 4.94 6.61 17.55
CA ALA A 617 4.45 7.65 16.62
C ALA A 617 5.15 7.57 15.26
N SER A 618 6.48 7.40 15.23
CA SER A 618 7.22 7.21 13.97
C SER A 618 6.80 5.94 13.21
N LEU A 619 6.42 4.88 13.91
CA LEU A 619 5.87 3.67 13.29
C LEU A 619 4.47 3.91 12.69
N VAL A 620 3.65 4.75 13.33
CA VAL A 620 2.36 5.18 12.77
C VAL A 620 2.55 5.96 11.47
N GLU A 621 3.51 6.92 11.42
CA GLU A 621 3.87 7.62 10.18
C GLU A 621 4.31 6.66 9.07
N GLN A 622 5.05 5.59 9.41
CA GLN A 622 5.42 4.56 8.44
C GLN A 622 4.19 3.77 7.93
N VAL A 623 3.20 3.48 8.78
CA VAL A 623 1.94 2.85 8.34
C VAL A 623 1.22 3.72 7.32
N GLU A 624 1.11 5.02 7.58
CA GLU A 624 0.50 5.98 6.66
C GLU A 624 1.28 6.05 5.33
N ALA A 625 2.60 6.12 5.39
CA ALA A 625 3.45 6.14 4.20
C ALA A 625 3.32 4.86 3.34
N VAL A 626 3.16 3.69 3.97
CA VAL A 626 2.90 2.44 3.24
C VAL A 626 1.49 2.43 2.66
N ALA A 627 0.50 2.93 3.39
CA ALA A 627 -0.88 3.06 2.92
C ALA A 627 -0.96 3.93 1.67
N ASP A 628 -0.36 5.11 1.72
CA ASP A 628 -0.29 6.04 0.58
C ASP A 628 0.44 5.41 -0.63
N ALA A 629 1.50 4.64 -0.37
CA ALA A 629 2.27 3.99 -1.43
C ALA A 629 1.52 2.82 -2.10
N THR A 630 0.56 2.20 -1.39
CA THR A 630 -0.17 1.02 -1.87
C THR A 630 -1.60 1.32 -2.26
N ASP A 631 -2.06 2.57 -2.11
CA ASP A 631 -3.47 2.97 -2.22
C ASP A 631 -4.38 2.07 -1.34
N ALA A 632 -3.82 1.55 -0.26
CA ALA A 632 -4.54 0.69 0.65
C ALA A 632 -5.17 1.54 1.77
N ARG A 633 -6.47 1.38 1.97
CA ARG A 633 -7.10 1.90 3.19
C ARG A 633 -6.57 1.11 4.40
N THR A 634 -5.68 1.73 5.16
CA THR A 634 -5.17 1.13 6.41
C THR A 634 -5.96 1.62 7.61
N ALA A 635 -6.24 0.69 8.51
CA ALA A 635 -6.88 1.04 9.76
C ALA A 635 -5.88 1.73 10.71
N ARG A 636 -6.33 2.78 11.38
CA ARG A 636 -5.52 3.64 12.26
C ARG A 636 -5.35 3.06 13.66
N TYR A 637 -5.22 1.74 13.81
CA TYR A 637 -5.19 1.08 15.13
C TYR A 637 -4.15 1.67 16.10
N ALA A 638 -2.89 1.74 15.68
CA ALA A 638 -1.82 2.23 16.54
C ALA A 638 -1.90 3.73 16.77
N ALA A 639 -2.40 4.48 15.79
CA ALA A 639 -2.55 5.93 15.90
C ALA A 639 -3.47 6.31 17.08
N LEU A 640 -4.58 5.57 17.27
CA LEU A 640 -5.51 5.80 18.39
C LEU A 640 -4.84 5.58 19.75
N ALA A 641 -4.10 4.47 19.88
CA ALA A 641 -3.40 4.15 21.11
C ALA A 641 -2.32 5.21 21.43
N VAL A 642 -1.54 5.60 20.45
CA VAL A 642 -0.48 6.61 20.59
C VAL A 642 -1.09 7.97 20.98
N ALA A 643 -2.12 8.44 20.28
CA ALA A 643 -2.79 9.70 20.56
C ALA A 643 -3.41 9.74 21.96
N ALA A 644 -4.01 8.62 22.40
CA ALA A 644 -4.60 8.51 23.75
C ALA A 644 -3.55 8.71 24.86
N PHE A 645 -2.36 8.14 24.71
CA PHE A 645 -1.30 8.28 25.71
C PHE A 645 -0.47 9.56 25.58
N GLN A 646 -0.35 10.16 24.37
CA GLN A 646 0.19 11.52 24.22
C GLN A 646 -0.66 12.55 24.97
N GLY A 647 -1.99 12.36 24.99
CA GLY A 647 -2.89 13.13 25.85
C GLY A 647 -3.22 14.53 25.35
N HIS A 648 -3.07 14.80 24.03
CA HIS A 648 -3.55 16.02 23.38
C HIS A 648 -5.06 15.93 23.18
N ALA A 649 -5.83 16.41 24.17
CA ALA A 649 -7.24 16.10 24.35
C ALA A 649 -8.11 16.27 23.09
N ASP A 650 -8.02 17.44 22.44
CA ASP A 650 -8.89 17.77 21.31
C ASP A 650 -8.52 16.98 20.03
N GLU A 651 -7.22 16.88 19.72
CA GLU A 651 -6.70 16.14 18.56
C GLU A 651 -6.98 14.62 18.72
N ALA A 652 -6.71 14.08 19.91
CA ALA A 652 -6.96 12.67 20.17
C ALA A 652 -8.45 12.34 20.10
N ARG A 653 -9.33 13.20 20.64
CA ARG A 653 -10.78 13.00 20.54
C ARG A 653 -11.28 13.00 19.11
N GLN A 654 -10.88 14.00 18.31
CA GLN A 654 -11.25 14.06 16.89
C GLN A 654 -10.80 12.82 16.12
N LEU A 655 -9.58 12.35 16.39
CA LEU A 655 -9.06 11.13 15.75
C LEU A 655 -9.86 9.89 16.15
N ILE A 656 -10.18 9.75 17.45
CA ILE A 656 -10.94 8.62 17.98
C ILE A 656 -12.37 8.59 17.41
N ASP A 657 -13.06 9.74 17.40
CA ASP A 657 -14.44 9.84 16.92
C ASP A 657 -14.51 9.53 15.40
N ALA A 658 -13.61 10.11 14.61
CA ALA A 658 -13.54 9.83 13.17
C ALA A 658 -13.19 8.36 12.86
N ALA A 659 -12.31 7.75 13.67
CA ALA A 659 -11.98 6.34 13.50
C ALA A 659 -13.14 5.42 13.89
N ALA A 660 -13.90 5.73 14.94
CA ALA A 660 -15.06 4.97 15.36
C ALA A 660 -16.17 4.98 14.28
N GLU A 661 -16.40 6.13 13.63
CA GLU A 661 -17.32 6.23 12.48
C GLU A 661 -16.85 5.38 11.30
N ASP A 662 -15.56 5.45 10.94
CA ASP A 662 -14.98 4.66 9.85
C ASP A 662 -15.06 3.15 10.15
N PHE A 663 -14.71 2.70 11.36
CA PHE A 663 -14.83 1.30 11.76
C PHE A 663 -16.28 0.80 11.71
N THR A 664 -17.21 1.61 12.19
CA THR A 664 -18.66 1.27 12.15
C THR A 664 -19.13 1.13 10.72
N SER A 665 -18.77 2.06 9.83
CA SER A 665 -19.15 2.03 8.41
C SER A 665 -18.62 0.80 7.67
N ARG A 666 -17.48 0.24 8.12
CA ARG A 666 -16.85 -0.96 7.56
C ARG A 666 -17.26 -2.27 8.25
N GLY A 667 -18.17 -2.22 9.23
CA GLY A 667 -18.56 -3.40 9.99
C GLY A 667 -17.45 -3.96 10.89
N GLU A 668 -16.50 -3.12 11.34
CA GLU A 668 -15.32 -3.51 12.10
C GLU A 668 -15.51 -3.26 13.60
N GLY A 669 -16.27 -4.13 14.26
CA GLY A 669 -16.62 -4.01 15.68
C GLY A 669 -15.43 -4.02 16.61
N MET A 670 -14.37 -4.77 16.31
CA MET A 670 -13.11 -4.74 17.03
C MET A 670 -12.47 -3.34 17.03
N GLY A 671 -12.49 -2.64 15.89
CA GLY A 671 -11.98 -1.28 15.75
C GLY A 671 -12.77 -0.29 16.61
N VAL A 672 -14.10 -0.48 16.70
CA VAL A 672 -14.95 0.33 17.60
C VAL A 672 -14.56 0.12 19.06
N SER A 673 -14.35 -1.14 19.49
CA SER A 673 -13.89 -1.45 20.87
C SER A 673 -12.51 -0.85 21.17
N LEU A 674 -11.60 -0.84 20.19
CA LEU A 674 -10.32 -0.14 20.29
C LEU A 674 -10.49 1.37 20.48
N ALA A 675 -11.37 2.01 19.70
CA ALA A 675 -11.62 3.45 19.80
C ALA A 675 -12.15 3.81 21.19
N GLN A 676 -13.08 3.01 21.73
CA GLN A 676 -13.61 3.19 23.07
C GLN A 676 -12.57 2.95 24.17
N TRP A 677 -11.71 1.92 24.04
CA TRP A 677 -10.59 1.74 24.94
C TRP A 677 -9.63 2.93 24.91
N ALA A 678 -9.30 3.43 23.72
CA ALA A 678 -8.41 4.58 23.57
C ALA A 678 -9.02 5.85 24.20
N ALA A 679 -10.34 6.06 24.04
CA ALA A 679 -11.08 7.13 24.71
C ALA A 679 -11.01 6.99 26.24
N ALA A 680 -11.19 5.78 26.78
CA ALA A 680 -11.11 5.51 28.21
C ALA A 680 -9.70 5.79 28.76
N ALA A 681 -8.65 5.34 28.07
CA ALA A 681 -7.26 5.59 28.45
C ALA A 681 -6.91 7.08 28.43
N LEU A 682 -7.33 7.81 27.38
CA LEU A 682 -7.18 9.26 27.28
C LEU A 682 -7.86 9.97 28.45
N CYS A 683 -9.13 9.65 28.70
CA CYS A 683 -9.93 10.29 29.75
C CYS A 683 -9.38 9.98 31.14
N ASN A 684 -8.89 8.77 31.42
CA ASN A 684 -8.19 8.44 32.66
C ASN A 684 -6.90 9.27 32.81
N GLY A 685 -6.13 9.42 31.70
CA GLY A 685 -4.94 10.28 31.69
C GLY A 685 -5.24 11.75 31.99
N LEU A 686 -6.37 12.25 31.52
CA LEU A 686 -6.86 13.61 31.76
C LEU A 686 -7.64 13.78 33.08
N ALA A 687 -7.76 12.74 33.90
CA ALA A 687 -8.57 12.70 35.12
C ALA A 687 -10.08 12.97 34.90
N ARG A 688 -10.59 12.67 33.66
CA ARG A 688 -12.04 12.75 33.33
C ARG A 688 -12.71 11.40 33.57
N TYR A 689 -12.83 10.99 34.81
CA TYR A 689 -13.16 9.61 35.19
C TYR A 689 -14.58 9.17 34.81
N ASP A 690 -15.55 10.08 34.76
CA ASP A 690 -16.92 9.74 34.33
C ASP A 690 -16.96 9.40 32.84
N GLU A 691 -16.22 10.16 32.01
CA GLU A 691 -16.10 9.90 30.60
C GLU A 691 -15.29 8.61 30.35
N ALA A 692 -14.22 8.40 31.12
CA ALA A 692 -13.40 7.18 31.05
C ALA A 692 -14.24 5.93 31.39
N TYR A 693 -15.08 6.03 32.42
CA TYR A 693 -15.99 4.94 32.80
C TYR A 693 -16.98 4.62 31.66
N ALA A 694 -17.61 5.63 31.09
CA ALA A 694 -18.58 5.44 30.02
C ALA A 694 -17.95 4.77 28.79
N ALA A 695 -16.80 5.26 28.36
CA ALA A 695 -16.07 4.70 27.21
C ALA A 695 -15.60 3.26 27.47
N ALA A 696 -15.05 2.97 28.66
CA ALA A 696 -14.62 1.63 29.02
C ALA A 696 -15.80 0.65 29.13
N ALA A 697 -16.95 1.09 29.65
CA ALA A 697 -18.17 0.28 29.73
C ALA A 697 -18.69 -0.06 28.32
N GLU A 698 -18.69 0.90 27.41
CA GLU A 698 -19.06 0.66 26.01
C GLU A 698 -18.10 -0.31 25.29
N ALA A 699 -16.78 -0.22 25.55
CA ALA A 699 -15.81 -1.16 25.01
C ALA A 699 -16.05 -2.61 25.47
N LEU A 700 -16.72 -2.81 26.60
CA LEU A 700 -17.02 -4.09 27.22
C LEU A 700 -18.44 -4.61 26.94
N GLU A 701 -19.22 -3.95 26.08
CA GLU A 701 -20.56 -4.39 25.71
C GLU A 701 -20.58 -5.72 24.96
N ASP A 702 -19.52 -6.03 24.21
CA ASP A 702 -19.36 -7.31 23.51
C ASP A 702 -18.63 -8.34 24.40
N PRO A 703 -19.32 -9.36 24.92
CA PRO A 703 -18.68 -10.42 25.70
C PRO A 703 -17.68 -11.28 24.91
N GLY A 704 -17.79 -11.25 23.56
CA GLY A 704 -16.94 -11.99 22.64
C GLY A 704 -15.72 -11.20 22.16
N GLU A 705 -15.61 -9.93 22.54
CA GLU A 705 -14.46 -9.11 22.18
C GLU A 705 -13.21 -9.61 22.92
N LEU A 706 -12.22 -10.05 22.14
CA LEU A 706 -11.04 -10.73 22.64
C LEU A 706 -9.86 -9.78 22.87
N TRP A 707 -9.67 -8.78 21.99
CA TRP A 707 -8.39 -8.09 21.91
C TRP A 707 -8.21 -6.91 22.87
N PHE A 708 -9.28 -6.17 23.14
CA PHE A 708 -9.23 -4.94 23.93
C PHE A 708 -10.00 -5.01 25.25
N SER A 709 -10.86 -6.02 25.41
CA SER A 709 -11.64 -6.18 26.65
C SER A 709 -10.78 -6.30 27.91
N PRO A 710 -9.62 -7.00 27.96
CA PRO A 710 -8.78 -7.02 29.15
C PRO A 710 -8.23 -5.63 29.47
N TRP A 711 -7.84 -4.85 28.47
CA TRP A 711 -7.31 -3.51 28.65
C TRP A 711 -8.40 -2.51 29.02
N ALA A 712 -9.59 -2.60 28.40
CA ALA A 712 -10.75 -1.79 28.75
C ALA A 712 -11.24 -2.08 30.19
N THR A 713 -11.14 -3.34 30.63
CA THR A 713 -11.45 -3.73 32.01
C THR A 713 -10.55 -3.01 33.03
N VAL A 714 -9.26 -2.87 32.72
CA VAL A 714 -8.31 -2.12 33.58
C VAL A 714 -8.69 -0.64 33.64
N GLU A 715 -9.05 -0.03 32.51
CA GLU A 715 -9.49 1.37 32.48
C GLU A 715 -10.79 1.58 33.23
N LEU A 716 -11.74 0.65 33.12
CA LEU A 716 -13.00 0.69 33.82
C LEU A 716 -12.82 0.60 35.36
N ILE A 717 -11.95 -0.31 35.86
CA ILE A 717 -11.67 -0.47 37.28
C ILE A 717 -11.06 0.82 37.85
N GLU A 718 -10.12 1.44 37.13
CA GLU A 718 -9.51 2.70 37.57
C GLU A 718 -10.56 3.81 37.62
N ALA A 719 -11.35 4.02 36.58
CA ALA A 719 -12.38 5.03 36.49
C ALA A 719 -13.50 4.82 37.55
N ALA A 720 -13.96 3.58 37.72
CA ALA A 720 -14.98 3.21 38.72
C ALA A 720 -14.52 3.46 40.14
N SER A 721 -13.25 3.14 40.48
CA SER A 721 -12.68 3.42 41.78
C SER A 721 -12.64 4.92 42.13
N ARG A 722 -12.48 5.78 41.09
CA ARG A 722 -12.41 7.25 41.26
C ARG A 722 -13.79 7.92 41.35
N THR A 723 -14.81 7.28 40.80
CA THR A 723 -16.18 7.81 40.72
C THR A 723 -17.10 7.16 41.77
N GLY A 724 -16.55 6.32 42.67
CA GLY A 724 -17.32 5.65 43.73
C GLY A 724 -18.27 4.55 43.22
N ARG A 725 -18.04 4.02 42.01
CA ARG A 725 -18.86 2.96 41.38
C ARG A 725 -18.31 1.56 41.71
N SER A 726 -18.05 1.27 43.00
CA SER A 726 -17.43 -0.01 43.43
C SER A 726 -18.23 -1.23 42.99
N ALA A 727 -19.56 -1.16 42.99
CA ALA A 727 -20.43 -2.23 42.51
C ALA A 727 -20.21 -2.65 41.05
N ALA A 728 -19.69 -1.75 40.22
CA ALA A 728 -19.33 -2.07 38.81
C ALA A 728 -17.88 -2.55 38.70
N ALA A 729 -17.00 -2.11 39.57
CA ALA A 729 -15.57 -2.48 39.55
C ALA A 729 -15.32 -3.92 40.03
N GLU A 730 -16.09 -4.43 41.00
CA GLU A 730 -15.92 -5.79 41.53
C GLU A 730 -16.10 -6.89 40.45
N PRO A 731 -17.20 -6.94 39.69
CA PRO A 731 -17.35 -7.93 38.61
C PRO A 731 -16.30 -7.79 37.52
N ALA A 732 -15.83 -6.55 37.25
CA ALA A 732 -14.75 -6.31 36.29
C ALA A 732 -13.42 -6.88 36.79
N LEU A 733 -13.11 -6.71 38.09
CA LEU A 733 -11.95 -7.30 38.73
C LEU A 733 -12.00 -8.83 38.69
N GLU A 734 -13.16 -9.45 38.98
CA GLU A 734 -13.33 -10.91 38.93
C GLU A 734 -13.00 -11.45 37.52
N ARG A 735 -13.50 -10.80 36.46
CA ARG A 735 -13.16 -11.18 35.08
C ARG A 735 -11.67 -11.02 34.77
N LEU A 736 -11.06 -9.92 35.20
CA LEU A 736 -9.63 -9.67 35.04
C LEU A 736 -8.80 -10.79 35.69
N VAL A 737 -9.14 -11.16 36.91
CA VAL A 737 -8.45 -12.19 37.73
C VAL A 737 -8.46 -13.55 37.04
N VAL A 738 -9.54 -13.94 36.36
CA VAL A 738 -9.59 -15.20 35.58
C VAL A 738 -8.50 -15.22 34.53
N GLY A 739 -8.36 -14.13 33.77
CA GLY A 739 -7.37 -14.03 32.70
C GLY A 739 -5.93 -13.92 33.20
N THR A 740 -5.70 -13.07 34.22
CA THR A 740 -4.36 -12.85 34.76
C THR A 740 -3.84 -14.06 35.53
N SER A 741 -4.71 -14.78 36.23
CA SER A 741 -4.37 -16.02 36.95
C SER A 741 -4.04 -17.14 35.99
N ALA A 742 -4.77 -17.28 34.86
CA ALA A 742 -4.48 -18.26 33.84
C ALA A 742 -3.13 -17.97 33.14
N SER A 743 -2.82 -16.71 32.87
CA SER A 743 -1.55 -16.27 32.28
C SER A 743 -0.35 -16.50 33.22
N GLY A 744 -0.44 -16.07 34.47
CA GLY A 744 0.61 -16.20 35.46
C GLY A 744 1.88 -15.40 35.22
N THR A 745 1.96 -14.58 34.14
CA THR A 745 3.13 -13.75 33.80
C THR A 745 3.32 -12.61 34.78
N ALA A 746 4.52 -12.05 34.85
CA ALA A 746 4.81 -10.89 35.69
C ALA A 746 3.90 -9.69 35.35
N TRP A 747 3.63 -9.47 34.06
CA TRP A 747 2.70 -8.44 33.62
C TRP A 747 1.29 -8.66 34.13
N ALA A 748 0.72 -9.85 33.88
CA ALA A 748 -0.61 -10.22 34.33
C ALA A 748 -0.78 -10.02 35.86
N ARG A 749 0.17 -10.53 36.66
CA ARG A 749 0.15 -10.42 38.11
C ARG A 749 0.24 -8.97 38.59
N ALA A 750 1.08 -8.15 37.95
CA ALA A 750 1.22 -6.74 38.31
C ALA A 750 -0.06 -5.93 38.00
N ILE A 751 -0.72 -6.22 36.91
CA ILE A 751 -2.01 -5.59 36.54
C ILE A 751 -3.11 -6.02 37.50
N GLU A 752 -3.14 -7.29 37.88
CA GLU A 752 -4.05 -7.81 38.89
C GLU A 752 -3.84 -7.11 40.25
N ASP A 753 -2.58 -7.07 40.73
CA ASP A 753 -2.23 -6.44 42.01
C ASP A 753 -2.61 -4.96 42.02
N ARG A 754 -2.27 -4.21 40.94
CA ARG A 754 -2.67 -2.79 40.79
C ARG A 754 -4.18 -2.61 40.83
N SER A 755 -4.91 -3.46 40.12
CA SER A 755 -6.37 -3.36 40.04
C SER A 755 -7.05 -3.72 41.36
N ARG A 756 -6.56 -4.74 42.04
CA ARG A 756 -7.01 -5.08 43.41
C ARG A 756 -6.71 -3.96 44.42
N ALA A 757 -5.51 -3.35 44.30
CA ALA A 757 -5.11 -2.25 45.18
C ALA A 757 -6.03 -1.03 45.06
N LEU A 758 -6.55 -0.73 43.87
CA LEU A 758 -7.51 0.36 43.67
C LEU A 758 -8.84 0.19 44.41
N LEU A 759 -9.20 -1.06 44.69
CA LEU A 759 -10.45 -1.43 45.38
C LEU A 759 -10.21 -1.90 46.85
N SER A 760 -8.97 -1.86 47.33
CA SER A 760 -8.58 -2.27 48.69
C SER A 760 -8.24 -1.05 49.54
N GLU A 761 -8.25 -1.23 50.85
CA GLU A 761 -7.94 -0.18 51.83
C GLU A 761 -6.76 -0.56 52.76
N GLY A 762 -6.14 0.42 53.35
CA GLY A 762 -5.12 0.26 54.40
C GLY A 762 -3.86 -0.50 53.91
N SER A 763 -3.30 -1.34 54.81
CA SER A 763 -2.05 -2.08 54.55
C SER A 763 -2.15 -3.08 53.38
N ALA A 764 -3.35 -3.62 53.13
CA ALA A 764 -3.57 -4.55 52.02
C ALA A 764 -3.36 -3.85 50.67
N ALA A 765 -3.92 -2.66 50.50
CA ALA A 765 -3.72 -1.85 49.30
C ALA A 765 -2.24 -1.50 49.08
N GLU A 766 -1.54 -1.11 50.16
CA GLU A 766 -0.12 -0.77 50.09
C GLU A 766 0.75 -1.94 49.64
N THR A 767 0.49 -3.13 50.18
CA THR A 767 1.22 -4.35 49.82
C THR A 767 1.03 -4.66 48.34
N LEU A 768 -0.21 -4.62 47.84
CA LEU A 768 -0.53 -4.88 46.44
C LEU A 768 0.14 -3.87 45.50
N TYR A 769 0.15 -2.58 45.84
CA TYR A 769 0.87 -1.58 45.01
C TYR A 769 2.36 -1.85 44.97
N ARG A 770 2.98 -2.23 46.08
CA ARG A 770 4.42 -2.57 46.12
C ARG A 770 4.71 -3.83 45.32
N ASP A 771 3.90 -4.88 45.48
CA ASP A 771 4.04 -6.11 44.69
C ASP A 771 3.93 -5.84 43.20
N ALA A 772 2.98 -4.98 42.75
CA ALA A 772 2.85 -4.56 41.35
C ALA A 772 4.09 -3.83 40.86
N LEU A 773 4.67 -2.91 41.64
CA LEU A 773 5.90 -2.20 41.27
C LEU A 773 7.10 -3.14 41.15
N ASP A 774 7.27 -4.03 42.14
CA ASP A 774 8.37 -5.00 42.17
C ASP A 774 8.33 -5.97 41.01
N ARG A 775 7.12 -6.36 40.57
CA ARG A 775 6.94 -7.20 39.36
C ARG A 775 7.23 -6.47 38.06
N LEU A 776 6.86 -5.17 37.94
CA LEU A 776 7.05 -4.37 36.75
C LEU A 776 8.50 -3.82 36.63
N ALA A 777 9.18 -3.54 37.73
CA ALA A 777 10.49 -2.92 37.74
C ALA A 777 11.54 -3.63 36.82
N PRO A 778 11.66 -4.98 36.81
CA PRO A 778 12.59 -5.69 35.97
C PRO A 778 12.12 -5.86 34.53
N THR A 779 10.91 -5.40 34.17
CA THR A 779 10.32 -5.61 32.83
C THR A 779 10.52 -4.40 31.92
N ALA A 780 10.25 -4.60 30.63
CA ALA A 780 10.20 -3.51 29.66
C ALA A 780 8.89 -2.70 29.68
N LEU A 781 7.94 -3.05 30.56
CA LEU A 781 6.59 -2.45 30.63
C LEU A 781 6.60 -1.10 31.38
N ARG A 782 7.33 -0.15 30.82
CA ARG A 782 7.58 1.15 31.48
C ARG A 782 6.32 2.00 31.64
N LEU A 783 5.37 1.87 30.69
CA LEU A 783 4.09 2.59 30.76
C LEU A 783 3.25 2.15 31.96
N ASP A 784 3.09 0.84 32.17
CA ASP A 784 2.36 0.30 33.31
C ASP A 784 3.07 0.56 34.63
N LEU A 785 4.41 0.54 34.64
CA LEU A 785 5.19 0.95 35.82
C LEU A 785 4.89 2.40 36.21
N ALA A 786 4.90 3.33 35.22
CA ALA A 786 4.60 4.74 35.46
C ALA A 786 3.15 4.94 35.98
N ARG A 787 2.17 4.23 35.40
CA ARG A 787 0.78 4.24 35.86
C ARG A 787 0.64 3.71 37.29
N THR A 788 1.35 2.64 37.61
CA THR A 788 1.32 2.08 38.98
C THR A 788 1.89 3.07 40.01
N HIS A 789 3.01 3.74 39.72
CA HIS A 789 3.54 4.83 40.53
C HIS A 789 2.52 5.95 40.73
N LEU A 790 1.81 6.34 39.65
CA LEU A 790 0.80 7.40 39.70
C LEU A 790 -0.33 7.04 40.68
N VAL A 791 -1.00 5.91 40.42
CA VAL A 791 -2.19 5.53 41.25
C VAL A 791 -1.82 5.19 42.70
N PHE A 792 -0.62 4.66 42.94
CA PHE A 792 -0.08 4.44 44.26
C PHE A 792 0.22 5.77 44.98
N GLY A 793 0.81 6.73 44.31
CA GLY A 793 1.08 8.05 44.84
C GLY A 793 -0.21 8.82 45.20
N GLU A 794 -1.23 8.73 44.34
CA GLU A 794 -2.57 9.28 44.60
C GLU A 794 -3.25 8.60 45.79
N TRP A 795 -3.12 7.28 45.95
CA TRP A 795 -3.61 6.55 47.10
C TRP A 795 -2.90 7.00 48.39
N LEU A 796 -1.55 7.06 48.41
CA LEU A 796 -0.76 7.53 49.52
C LEU A 796 -1.13 8.96 49.98
N ARG A 797 -1.45 9.85 49.03
CA ARG A 797 -1.91 11.21 49.34
C ARG A 797 -3.27 11.17 50.06
N ARG A 798 -4.19 10.30 49.65
CA ARG A 798 -5.50 10.13 50.33
C ARG A 798 -5.35 9.54 51.72
N GLU A 799 -4.37 8.67 51.92
CA GLU A 799 -3.98 8.14 53.22
C GLU A 799 -3.20 9.14 54.09
N HIS A 800 -3.18 10.42 53.71
CA HIS A 800 -2.47 11.48 54.45
C HIS A 800 -0.97 11.22 54.66
N ARG A 801 -0.30 10.56 53.67
CA ARG A 801 1.15 10.25 53.68
C ARG A 801 1.90 11.05 52.62
N PRO A 802 2.00 12.40 52.76
CA PRO A 802 2.49 13.27 51.66
C PRO A 802 3.94 13.01 51.31
N ALA A 803 4.81 12.59 52.22
CA ALA A 803 6.22 12.31 51.89
C ALA A 803 6.37 11.11 50.95
N SER A 804 5.72 9.98 51.29
CA SER A 804 5.73 8.78 50.45
C SER A 804 4.97 9.02 49.13
N ALA A 805 3.87 9.78 49.16
CA ALA A 805 3.14 10.17 47.97
C ALA A 805 4.02 10.95 46.97
N ARG A 806 4.83 11.91 47.46
CA ARG A 806 5.76 12.67 46.61
C ARG A 806 6.79 11.80 45.91
N GLU A 807 7.31 10.78 46.59
CA GLU A 807 8.27 9.85 46.00
C GLU A 807 7.67 9.15 44.77
N GLN A 808 6.47 8.57 44.93
CA GLN A 808 5.80 7.84 43.86
C GLN A 808 5.34 8.77 42.75
N LEU A 809 4.76 9.92 43.07
CA LEU A 809 4.30 10.89 42.08
C LEU A 809 5.44 11.54 41.27
N ARG A 810 6.63 11.76 41.88
CA ARG A 810 7.83 12.21 41.16
C ARG A 810 8.31 11.16 40.17
N ALA A 811 8.30 9.88 40.59
CA ALA A 811 8.66 8.78 39.70
C ALA A 811 7.69 8.73 38.51
N ALA A 812 6.38 8.80 38.75
CA ALA A 812 5.36 8.84 37.71
C ALA A 812 5.54 10.04 36.78
N HIS A 813 5.62 11.25 37.31
CA HIS A 813 5.78 12.49 36.53
C HIS A 813 7.04 12.45 35.65
N ARG A 814 8.17 11.99 36.22
CA ARG A 814 9.41 11.86 35.46
C ARG A 814 9.27 10.90 34.30
N LEU A 815 8.73 9.70 34.54
CA LEU A 815 8.55 8.67 33.52
C LEU A 815 7.61 9.15 32.41
N PHE A 816 6.45 9.70 32.75
CA PHE A 816 5.50 10.21 31.75
C PHE A 816 6.06 11.39 30.94
N THR A 817 6.81 12.29 31.58
CA THR A 817 7.49 13.38 30.89
C THR A 817 8.58 12.86 29.93
N GLU A 818 9.33 11.85 30.37
CA GLU A 818 10.33 11.17 29.54
C GLU A 818 9.71 10.52 28.30
N PHE A 819 8.54 9.92 28.45
CA PHE A 819 7.84 9.21 27.38
C PHE A 819 7.09 10.15 26.42
N GLY A 820 6.78 11.38 26.83
CA GLY A 820 5.90 12.28 26.11
C GLY A 820 4.41 11.97 26.31
N ALA A 821 4.05 11.42 27.48
CA ALA A 821 2.67 11.15 27.88
C ALA A 821 2.09 12.35 28.66
N ASP A 822 1.81 13.45 27.92
CA ASP A 822 1.54 14.77 28.53
C ASP A 822 0.30 14.80 29.43
N GLY A 823 -0.78 14.07 29.06
CA GLY A 823 -1.99 13.98 29.87
C GLY A 823 -1.71 13.36 31.25
N TYR A 824 -1.03 12.22 31.29
CA TYR A 824 -0.65 11.54 32.51
C TYR A 824 0.42 12.30 33.30
N ALA A 825 1.36 12.97 32.64
CA ALA A 825 2.37 13.82 33.26
C ALA A 825 1.71 15.02 33.96
N GLU A 826 0.73 15.66 33.34
CA GLU A 826 -0.04 16.76 33.93
C GLU A 826 -0.88 16.30 35.14
N ARG A 827 -1.54 15.13 35.03
CA ARG A 827 -2.24 14.52 36.16
C ARG A 827 -1.29 14.28 37.35
N ALA A 828 -0.13 13.68 37.14
CA ALA A 828 0.89 13.49 38.14
C ALA A 828 1.38 14.81 38.76
N ARG A 829 1.55 15.85 37.92
CA ARG A 829 1.95 17.19 38.37
C ARG A 829 0.90 17.88 39.26
N ILE A 830 -0.38 17.73 38.94
CA ILE A 830 -1.50 18.26 39.72
C ILE A 830 -1.51 17.57 41.09
N GLU A 831 -1.35 16.25 41.12
CA GLU A 831 -1.29 15.47 42.35
C GLU A 831 -0.08 15.81 43.23
N LEU A 832 1.09 16.04 42.62
CA LEU A 832 2.28 16.56 43.32
C LEU A 832 2.02 17.91 43.97
N ARG A 833 1.39 18.83 43.27
CA ARG A 833 1.01 20.13 43.84
C ARG A 833 0.06 19.99 45.05
N ALA A 834 -0.89 19.05 44.98
CA ALA A 834 -1.81 18.76 46.06
C ALA A 834 -1.11 18.22 47.33
N THR A 835 0.12 17.70 47.22
CA THR A 835 0.97 17.32 48.37
C THR A 835 1.76 18.50 48.95
N GLY A 836 1.62 19.74 48.39
CA GLY A 836 2.37 20.93 48.79
C GLY A 836 3.70 21.11 48.05
N GLU A 837 3.95 20.38 46.99
CA GLU A 837 5.17 20.49 46.13
C GLU A 837 4.89 21.25 44.85
N HIS A 838 5.84 22.10 44.42
CA HIS A 838 5.75 22.85 43.19
C HIS A 838 6.64 22.24 42.11
N ALA A 839 6.07 21.36 41.29
CA ALA A 839 6.73 20.86 40.08
C ALA A 839 6.71 21.95 38.95
N ARG A 840 7.86 22.30 38.38
CA ARG A 840 7.96 23.27 37.31
C ARG A 840 7.40 22.67 36.00
N LYS A 841 6.55 23.45 35.30
CA LYS A 841 6.14 23.13 33.94
C LYS A 841 7.34 23.35 33.01
N ARG A 842 7.76 22.32 32.29
CA ARG A 842 8.80 22.44 31.27
C ARG A 842 8.19 23.13 30.04
N THR A 843 8.74 24.27 29.65
CA THR A 843 8.45 24.89 28.34
C THR A 843 9.28 24.14 27.31
N PRO A 844 8.69 23.56 26.26
CA PRO A 844 9.46 22.87 25.22
C PRO A 844 10.39 23.87 24.53
N ASN A 845 11.66 23.56 24.48
CA ASN A 845 12.64 24.31 23.69
C ASN A 845 12.68 23.68 22.29
N THR A 846 11.76 24.08 21.43
CA THR A 846 11.46 23.47 20.14
C THR A 846 12.54 23.63 19.07
N SER A 847 13.68 24.26 19.37
CA SER A 847 14.73 24.53 18.36
C SER A 847 15.86 23.49 18.32
N SER A 848 15.97 22.61 19.32
CA SER A 848 17.04 21.58 19.40
C SER A 848 16.54 20.13 19.35
N ASP A 849 15.24 19.90 19.39
CA ASP A 849 14.69 18.55 19.39
C ASP A 849 14.68 17.95 17.98
N LEU A 850 15.09 16.69 17.89
CA LEU A 850 15.03 15.93 16.64
C LEU A 850 13.57 15.64 16.29
N THR A 851 13.24 15.70 15.01
CA THR A 851 11.96 15.17 14.53
C THR A 851 11.93 13.63 14.67
N PRO A 852 10.76 12.98 14.68
CA PRO A 852 10.66 11.53 14.78
C PRO A 852 11.54 10.79 13.76
N GLN A 853 11.58 11.28 12.53
CA GLN A 853 12.40 10.71 11.45
C GLN A 853 13.90 10.94 11.67
N GLU A 854 14.30 12.14 12.11
CA GLU A 854 15.68 12.45 12.50
C GLU A 854 16.14 11.59 13.69
N THR A 855 15.25 11.37 14.67
CA THR A 855 15.51 10.50 15.83
C THR A 855 15.74 9.06 15.36
N ARG A 856 14.91 8.58 14.43
CA ARG A 856 15.04 7.22 13.92
C ARG A 856 16.33 7.01 13.14
N VAL A 857 16.69 7.95 12.27
CA VAL A 857 17.97 7.93 11.56
C VAL A 857 19.15 7.95 12.56
N ALA A 858 19.09 8.78 13.60
CA ALA A 858 20.12 8.84 14.64
C ALA A 858 20.26 7.52 15.41
N GLN A 859 19.14 6.86 15.75
CA GLN A 859 19.14 5.56 16.43
C GLN A 859 19.76 4.45 15.58
N LEU A 860 19.41 4.36 14.30
CA LEU A 860 19.97 3.36 13.38
C LEU A 860 21.48 3.58 13.16
N VAL A 861 21.92 4.84 13.14
CA VAL A 861 23.35 5.16 13.17
C VAL A 861 24.00 4.67 14.47
N GLY A 862 23.33 4.79 15.59
CA GLY A 862 23.79 4.28 16.89
C GLY A 862 23.94 2.76 16.93
N LEU A 863 23.13 2.04 16.14
CA LEU A 863 23.23 0.57 15.96
C LEU A 863 24.34 0.16 14.99
N GLY A 864 24.93 1.12 14.26
CA GLY A 864 26.03 0.86 13.33
C GLY A 864 25.63 0.73 11.87
N ASP A 865 24.33 0.87 11.54
CA ASP A 865 23.81 0.69 10.19
C ASP A 865 24.39 1.71 9.20
N THR A 866 24.70 1.31 7.98
CA THR A 866 25.13 2.19 6.88
C THR A 866 23.98 3.04 6.35
N ASN A 867 24.26 4.08 5.57
CA ASN A 867 23.18 4.90 4.95
C ASN A 867 22.29 4.06 4.02
N ALA A 868 22.86 3.05 3.35
CA ALA A 868 22.09 2.15 2.48
C ALA A 868 21.16 1.22 3.30
N GLU A 869 21.63 0.72 4.43
CA GLU A 869 20.80 -0.12 5.33
C GLU A 869 19.71 0.72 6.00
N ILE A 870 20.02 1.93 6.47
CA ILE A 870 19.04 2.87 7.03
C ILE A 870 18.01 3.25 5.97
N ALA A 871 18.44 3.53 4.75
CA ALA A 871 17.58 3.86 3.63
C ALA A 871 16.59 2.71 3.31
N SER A 872 17.11 1.47 3.31
CA SER A 872 16.28 0.27 3.11
C SER A 872 15.26 0.08 4.24
N GLN A 873 15.66 0.31 5.49
CA GLN A 873 14.78 0.15 6.66
C GLN A 873 13.70 1.24 6.76
N LEU A 874 13.98 2.46 6.28
CA LEU A 874 13.08 3.60 6.36
C LEU A 874 12.34 3.89 5.05
N PHE A 875 12.55 3.06 4.02
CA PHE A 875 11.94 3.20 2.70
C PHE A 875 12.17 4.56 2.04
N ILE A 876 13.39 5.08 2.19
CA ILE A 876 13.86 6.34 1.61
C ILE A 876 15.18 6.10 0.88
N SER A 877 15.66 7.11 0.14
CA SER A 877 16.97 6.98 -0.53
C SER A 877 18.14 7.20 0.45
N PRO A 878 19.34 6.69 0.13
CA PRO A 878 20.54 6.99 0.90
C PRO A 878 20.86 8.48 1.02
N SER A 879 20.54 9.28 -0.01
CA SER A 879 20.71 10.74 0.01
C SER A 879 19.71 11.40 0.96
N THR A 880 18.49 10.88 1.06
CA THR A 880 17.52 11.33 2.06
C THR A 880 18.00 11.06 3.48
N VAL A 881 18.63 9.90 3.71
CA VAL A 881 19.27 9.59 5.01
C VAL A 881 20.38 10.60 5.31
N GLU A 882 21.23 10.91 4.34
CA GLU A 882 22.30 11.89 4.48
C GLU A 882 21.79 13.31 4.79
N TYR A 883 20.71 13.72 4.13
CA TYR A 883 20.00 14.97 4.41
C TYR A 883 19.50 15.04 5.86
N HIS A 884 18.87 13.97 6.36
CA HIS A 884 18.45 13.90 7.76
C HIS A 884 19.64 13.90 8.71
N LEU A 885 20.72 13.17 8.39
CA LEU A 885 21.95 13.15 9.19
C LEU A 885 22.57 14.54 9.31
N HIS A 886 22.61 15.35 8.25
CA HIS A 886 23.09 16.72 8.32
C HIS A 886 22.26 17.59 9.28
N LYS A 887 20.93 17.40 9.30
CA LYS A 887 20.06 18.08 10.25
C LYS A 887 20.27 17.59 11.68
N VAL A 888 20.41 16.28 11.88
CA VAL A 888 20.71 15.66 13.17
C VAL A 888 22.04 16.18 13.71
N PHE A 889 23.09 16.19 12.88
CA PHE A 889 24.39 16.71 13.27
C PHE A 889 24.34 18.17 13.74
N ARG A 890 23.60 19.01 13.02
CA ARG A 890 23.40 20.41 13.37
C ARG A 890 22.61 20.57 14.67
N LYS A 891 21.52 19.82 14.86
CA LYS A 891 20.62 19.90 16.02
C LYS A 891 21.29 19.36 17.29
N LEU A 892 22.08 18.28 17.18
CA LEU A 892 22.80 17.66 18.29
C LEU A 892 24.21 18.20 18.49
N GLU A 893 24.64 19.17 17.67
CA GLU A 893 25.96 19.76 17.69
C GLU A 893 27.11 18.74 17.59
N VAL A 894 26.90 17.66 16.83
CA VAL A 894 27.92 16.64 16.52
C VAL A 894 28.50 16.86 15.13
N ARG A 895 29.78 16.50 14.94
CA ARG A 895 30.50 16.78 13.67
C ARG A 895 30.81 15.52 12.85
N SER A 896 30.46 14.35 13.34
CA SER A 896 30.72 13.09 12.64
C SER A 896 29.73 11.99 13.05
N ARG A 897 29.56 11.02 12.15
CA ARG A 897 28.75 9.81 12.39
C ARG A 897 29.22 9.05 13.63
N THR A 898 30.52 8.94 13.84
CA THR A 898 31.10 8.28 15.02
C THR A 898 30.76 9.02 16.32
N GLN A 899 30.74 10.37 16.29
CA GLN A 899 30.29 11.16 17.45
C GLN A 899 28.80 10.98 17.71
N LEU A 900 27.98 10.91 16.66
CA LEU A 900 26.55 10.64 16.79
C LEU A 900 26.32 9.23 17.37
N ALA A 901 26.95 8.20 16.83
CA ALA A 901 26.83 6.83 17.32
C ALA A 901 27.21 6.73 18.80
N ARG A 902 28.33 7.36 19.22
CA ARG A 902 28.74 7.39 20.61
C ARG A 902 27.73 8.09 21.50
N ARG A 903 27.18 9.22 21.06
CA ARG A 903 26.17 9.98 21.81
C ARG A 903 24.86 9.18 21.97
N MET A 904 24.48 8.40 20.96
CA MET A 904 23.28 7.53 21.02
C MET A 904 23.47 6.29 21.91
N LEU A 905 24.72 5.90 22.21
CA LEU A 905 25.06 4.78 23.09
C LEU A 905 25.23 5.18 24.55
N GLU A 906 25.40 6.48 24.85
CA GLU A 906 25.51 6.98 26.24
C GLU A 906 24.20 6.81 27.00
N PRO A 907 24.22 6.28 28.26
CA PRO A 907 23.02 6.13 29.08
C PRO A 907 22.47 7.51 29.46
N GLY A 908 21.62 8.08 28.71
CA GLY A 908 21.04 9.42 28.86
C GLY A 908 20.67 10.10 27.56
N ALA A 909 21.28 9.70 26.43
CA ALA A 909 20.96 10.22 25.11
C ALA A 909 19.81 9.47 24.39
N ARG A 910 19.27 8.41 25.00
CA ARG A 910 18.08 7.68 24.53
C ARG A 910 16.76 8.37 24.84
N ALA A 911 16.84 9.56 25.45
CA ALA A 911 15.68 10.30 25.93
C ALA A 911 15.89 11.83 25.79
N SER A 912 16.09 12.32 24.61
CA SER A 912 15.90 13.75 24.29
C SER A 912 15.41 13.88 22.85
#